data_fc2f00aae6a7ece6fe3ed1edb1149922
#
_entry.id   fc2f00aae6a7ece6fe3ed1edb1149922
#
_cell.length_a   1.000
_cell.length_b   1.000
_cell.length_c   1.000
_cell.angle_alpha   90.00
_cell.angle_beta   90.00
_cell.angle_gamma   90.00
#
_symmetry.space_group_name_H-M   'P 1'
#
loop_
_entity.id
_entity.type
_entity.pdbx_description
1 polymer ?
#
loop_
_entity_poly.entity_id
_entity_poly.type
_entity_poly.pdbx_seq_one_letter_code
_entity_poly.pdbx_strand_id
1 'polypeptide(L)'
;MKKHLVIVESPSKSKTIEKYLGKAYRVVSSKGHVCDLATSGKEGLGIDVEHDFEPKYKISKEKKEVVKELKEYASKAKDIYLASDPDREGEAIAWHLARVLDLNIEDNNRIVFHEITKPAILEAMKEPRQIDMDLVKSQETRRMLDRIIGFKLSKLLQNKIQSKSAGRVQSVALKLIVDRENEIKAFKQEEYWTIHAQCKKQNKAFEADLVKVEGKKPKIKNEEEAKALLERCNGEYVVSSISKKQKKKQPKLPFTTSTMQQEASTKLGFGAKKTMSVAQKMYEGIDLGGNMEGLITYMRSDSTRLSDIFVSDAKEFITNTYGKEYVGHVHQKNGKNTQDAHEAIRPTNIHRTPESIKDHLTTDQYRLYSLIYARTLASLMKDAVYDVTSIKITNNDLEFSASGQTMTFDGYYKAYSKYEKQSDALLPTLEENEVLKNVTPISKQHFTEPPARYTEAKLIKDLEEKSIGRPSTYATIIDTLQKRGYASLEKASETSKTKVFFPSEQGILTNEKLQQYFSSVINVEYTADMEKTLDEIAEGNEDSISYMHKFYDKFAPLVEDAYEKMPKKELERVGRTCPECGGELVYSNGRFGKFISCINFPTCRYTENNEEELPEEAKEEKICPNCGAKMVIKRGRYGQFWACSNYPECKTIESLKKKAKPEPTGEMCPECGHELVRRKSRFGTTFIGCSNYPKCHYIKKEPKKTEEEK
;
A
#
# COMPACT_ATOMS: atom_id res chain seq x y z
N MET A 1 6.59 20.91 41.85
CA MET A 1 7.41 21.43 40.71
C MET A 1 6.59 21.36 39.43
N LYS A 2 6.55 22.44 38.63
CA LYS A 2 5.96 22.43 37.30
C LYS A 2 6.80 21.47 36.42
N LYS A 3 6.15 20.58 35.67
CA LYS A 3 6.82 19.66 34.76
C LYS A 3 7.00 20.32 33.39
N HIS A 4 7.99 19.84 32.61
CA HIS A 4 8.08 20.13 31.20
C HIS A 4 7.00 19.34 30.45
N LEU A 5 6.31 19.96 29.52
CA LEU A 5 5.28 19.31 28.68
C LEU A 5 5.85 18.96 27.31
N VAL A 6 5.68 17.71 26.90
CA VAL A 6 6.03 17.26 25.54
C VAL A 6 4.74 16.81 24.87
N ILE A 7 4.43 17.35 23.69
CA ILE A 7 3.23 17.00 22.91
C ILE A 7 3.66 16.20 21.68
N VAL A 8 3.16 14.98 21.57
CA VAL A 8 3.37 14.05 20.46
C VAL A 8 2.09 13.80 19.69
N GLU A 9 2.15 13.10 18.55
CA GLU A 9 0.98 12.84 17.72
C GLU A 9 0.08 11.71 18.24
N SER A 10 0.68 10.63 18.79
CA SER A 10 -0.07 9.44 19.15
C SER A 10 0.04 9.06 20.63
N PRO A 11 -1.00 8.43 21.21
CA PRO A 11 -0.96 7.95 22.60
C PRO A 11 0.11 6.86 22.84
N SER A 12 0.47 6.09 21.81
CA SER A 12 1.52 5.07 21.92
C SER A 12 2.87 5.73 22.14
N LYS A 13 3.21 6.75 21.33
CA LYS A 13 4.44 7.53 21.49
C LYS A 13 4.54 8.19 22.87
N SER A 14 3.41 8.76 23.36
CA SER A 14 3.43 9.45 24.66
C SER A 14 3.88 8.51 25.78
N LYS A 15 3.39 7.29 25.82
CA LYS A 15 3.76 6.28 26.84
C LYS A 15 5.24 5.91 26.77
N THR A 16 5.74 5.69 25.54
CA THR A 16 7.14 5.30 25.32
C THR A 16 8.09 6.43 25.71
N ILE A 17 7.84 7.64 25.22
CA ILE A 17 8.72 8.80 25.43
C ILE A 17 8.68 9.28 26.89
N GLU A 18 7.51 9.30 27.55
CA GLU A 18 7.41 9.68 28.96
C GLU A 18 8.27 8.81 29.87
N LYS A 19 8.35 7.51 29.56
CA LYS A 19 9.21 6.57 30.30
C LYS A 19 10.69 6.89 30.12
N TYR A 20 11.12 7.33 28.95
CA TYR A 20 12.51 7.70 28.68
C TYR A 20 12.92 9.02 29.34
N LEU A 21 12.01 10.02 29.33
CA LEU A 21 12.28 11.33 29.88
C LEU A 21 12.13 11.42 31.41
N GLY A 22 11.38 10.49 32.01
CA GLY A 22 11.23 10.37 33.45
C GLY A 22 10.31 11.43 34.10
N LYS A 23 10.36 11.52 35.43
CA LYS A 23 9.36 12.24 36.26
C LYS A 23 9.32 13.76 36.07
N ALA A 24 10.38 14.38 35.51
CA ALA A 24 10.43 15.82 35.26
C ALA A 24 9.55 16.24 34.06
N TYR A 25 9.18 15.30 33.21
CA TYR A 25 8.40 15.52 32.01
C TYR A 25 6.99 14.95 32.12
N ARG A 26 6.05 15.57 31.42
CA ARG A 26 4.75 15.00 31.10
C ARG A 26 4.62 14.92 29.59
N VAL A 27 4.29 13.75 29.07
CA VAL A 27 4.12 13.54 27.64
C VAL A 27 2.64 13.26 27.34
N VAL A 28 2.06 14.06 26.45
CA VAL A 28 0.65 13.97 26.06
C VAL A 28 0.52 13.84 24.54
N SER A 29 -0.64 13.43 24.05
CA SER A 29 -0.89 13.26 22.63
C SER A 29 -1.95 14.21 22.10
N SER A 30 -1.68 14.85 20.96
CA SER A 30 -2.67 15.60 20.16
C SER A 30 -3.65 14.67 19.41
N LYS A 31 -3.34 13.38 19.35
CA LYS A 31 -4.08 12.37 18.56
C LYS A 31 -4.18 12.75 17.07
N GLY A 32 -3.10 13.30 16.50
CA GLY A 32 -2.99 13.80 15.14
C GLY A 32 -3.30 15.28 15.00
N HIS A 33 -3.69 15.75 13.81
CA HIS A 33 -4.05 17.15 13.56
C HIS A 33 -5.19 17.63 14.46
N VAL A 34 -5.03 18.81 15.06
CA VAL A 34 -6.05 19.45 15.89
C VAL A 34 -6.91 20.43 15.08
N CYS A 35 -6.36 20.98 14.00
CA CYS A 35 -7.04 21.89 13.08
C CYS A 35 -7.17 21.30 11.68
N ASP A 36 -8.17 21.76 10.94
CA ASP A 36 -8.33 21.53 9.50
C ASP A 36 -8.95 22.77 8.84
N LEU A 37 -8.83 22.87 7.52
CA LEU A 37 -9.49 23.91 6.74
C LEU A 37 -11.00 23.91 7.01
N ALA A 38 -11.56 25.09 7.26
CA ALA A 38 -12.99 25.25 7.48
C ALA A 38 -13.80 24.74 6.27
N THR A 39 -14.99 24.22 6.53
CA THR A 39 -15.97 23.89 5.47
C THR A 39 -16.98 25.01 5.27
N SER A 40 -16.57 26.26 5.49
CA SER A 40 -17.36 27.49 5.33
C SER A 40 -16.73 28.37 4.24
N GLY A 41 -17.45 29.46 3.86
CA GLY A 41 -17.02 30.34 2.79
C GLY A 41 -17.50 29.90 1.40
N LYS A 42 -16.97 30.53 0.35
CA LYS A 42 -17.34 30.25 -1.04
C LYS A 42 -17.11 28.77 -1.34
N GLU A 43 -18.11 28.07 -1.83
CA GLU A 43 -18.11 26.63 -2.13
C GLU A 43 -17.71 25.70 -0.96
N GLY A 44 -17.57 26.20 0.27
CA GLY A 44 -17.14 25.42 1.43
C GLY A 44 -15.64 25.06 1.43
N LEU A 45 -14.82 25.79 0.69
CA LEU A 45 -13.38 25.50 0.54
C LEU A 45 -12.58 25.80 1.81
N GLY A 46 -13.00 26.86 2.58
CA GLY A 46 -12.21 27.36 3.70
C GLY A 46 -10.89 28.02 3.27
N ILE A 47 -10.84 28.49 2.04
CA ILE A 47 -9.71 29.17 1.40
C ILE A 47 -10.28 30.38 0.69
N ASP A 48 -9.63 31.53 0.84
CA ASP A 48 -10.00 32.75 0.14
C ASP A 48 -9.29 32.81 -1.20
N VAL A 49 -9.95 32.28 -2.24
CA VAL A 49 -9.38 32.18 -3.60
C VAL A 49 -9.31 33.52 -4.33
N GLU A 50 -9.89 34.59 -3.77
CA GLU A 50 -9.90 35.95 -4.35
C GLU A 50 -8.81 36.85 -3.73
N HIS A 51 -8.30 36.46 -2.53
CA HIS A 51 -7.26 37.21 -1.81
C HIS A 51 -6.15 36.24 -1.34
N ASP A 52 -5.18 36.03 -2.20
CA ASP A 52 -3.91 35.31 -1.93
C ASP A 52 -4.05 33.94 -1.26
N PHE A 53 -5.18 33.26 -1.46
CA PHE A 53 -5.46 31.92 -0.97
C PHE A 53 -5.37 31.76 0.55
N GLU A 54 -5.68 32.82 1.33
CA GLU A 54 -5.61 32.75 2.79
C GLU A 54 -6.41 31.58 3.35
N PRO A 55 -5.78 30.62 4.06
CA PRO A 55 -6.47 29.46 4.60
C PRO A 55 -7.17 29.78 5.93
N LYS A 56 -8.44 29.40 6.05
CA LYS A 56 -9.24 29.56 7.28
C LYS A 56 -9.26 28.24 8.06
N TYR A 57 -8.40 28.10 9.05
CA TYR A 57 -8.34 26.92 9.92
C TYR A 57 -9.33 26.99 11.07
N LYS A 58 -9.91 25.83 11.41
CA LYS A 58 -10.78 25.63 12.58
C LYS A 58 -10.38 24.38 13.33
N ILE A 59 -10.50 24.42 14.66
CA ILE A 59 -10.39 23.23 15.50
C ILE A 59 -11.48 22.24 15.08
N SER A 60 -11.09 21.02 14.75
CA SER A 60 -12.00 19.94 14.36
C SER A 60 -12.96 19.62 15.51
N LYS A 61 -14.24 19.36 15.20
CA LYS A 61 -15.28 19.14 16.23
C LYS A 61 -14.88 18.05 17.23
N GLU A 62 -14.31 16.95 16.72
CA GLU A 62 -13.82 15.81 17.50
C GLU A 62 -12.55 16.08 18.32
N LYS A 63 -11.87 17.21 18.07
CA LYS A 63 -10.63 17.59 18.76
C LYS A 63 -10.82 18.63 19.85
N LYS A 64 -12.02 19.17 20.01
CA LYS A 64 -12.27 20.24 21.01
C LYS A 64 -11.88 19.84 22.43
N GLU A 65 -12.22 18.62 22.84
CA GLU A 65 -11.87 18.12 24.18
C GLU A 65 -10.36 17.90 24.31
N VAL A 66 -9.71 17.37 23.27
CA VAL A 66 -8.25 17.19 23.26
C VAL A 66 -7.54 18.54 23.39
N VAL A 67 -7.98 19.55 22.63
CA VAL A 67 -7.41 20.91 22.71
C VAL A 67 -7.63 21.53 24.09
N LYS A 68 -8.81 21.35 24.68
CA LYS A 68 -9.10 21.85 26.06
C LYS A 68 -8.14 21.21 27.07
N GLU A 69 -7.94 19.91 26.99
CA GLU A 69 -7.01 19.16 27.83
C GLU A 69 -5.55 19.64 27.63
N LEU A 70 -5.13 19.85 26.38
CA LEU A 70 -3.79 20.35 26.05
C LEU A 70 -3.57 21.78 26.61
N LYS A 71 -4.54 22.67 26.50
CA LYS A 71 -4.48 24.03 27.09
C LYS A 71 -4.35 23.98 28.61
N GLU A 72 -5.05 23.07 29.25
CA GLU A 72 -4.95 22.88 30.70
C GLU A 72 -3.55 22.39 31.12
N TYR A 73 -2.96 21.48 30.38
CA TYR A 73 -1.57 21.04 30.66
C TYR A 73 -0.57 22.16 30.36
N ALA A 74 -0.73 22.87 29.25
CA ALA A 74 0.14 23.95 28.83
C ALA A 74 0.21 25.08 29.89
N SER A 75 -0.93 25.46 30.45
CA SER A 75 -1.01 26.52 31.50
C SER A 75 -0.27 26.16 32.78
N LYS A 76 -0.05 24.87 33.04
CA LYS A 76 0.61 24.35 34.24
C LYS A 76 2.07 23.97 33.98
N ALA A 77 2.50 23.96 32.71
CA ALA A 77 3.83 23.55 32.32
C ALA A 77 4.89 24.62 32.67
N LYS A 78 6.16 24.15 32.77
CA LYS A 78 7.34 25.02 32.85
C LYS A 78 7.75 25.44 31.45
N ASP A 79 7.99 24.45 30.58
CA ASP A 79 8.30 24.63 29.17
C ASP A 79 7.45 23.66 28.35
N ILE A 80 7.22 23.97 27.06
CA ILE A 80 6.38 23.19 26.17
C ILE A 80 7.22 22.81 24.95
N TYR A 81 7.27 21.52 24.62
CA TYR A 81 7.96 20.97 23.46
C TYR A 81 6.98 20.28 22.52
N LEU A 82 7.15 20.48 21.22
CA LEU A 82 6.34 19.93 20.14
C LEU A 82 7.15 18.84 19.43
N ALA A 83 6.81 17.57 19.67
CA ALA A 83 7.55 16.41 19.26
C ALA A 83 6.76 15.50 18.31
N SER A 84 6.20 16.12 17.24
CA SER A 84 5.55 15.42 16.13
C SER A 84 6.56 14.79 15.17
N ASP A 85 6.10 13.94 14.24
CA ASP A 85 6.95 13.21 13.29
C ASP A 85 7.86 14.13 12.46
N PRO A 86 8.95 13.59 11.88
CA PRO A 86 9.95 14.39 11.16
C PRO A 86 9.56 14.68 9.71
N ASP A 87 8.27 14.64 9.35
CA ASP A 87 7.78 14.95 8.01
C ASP A 87 6.96 16.26 7.98
N ARG A 88 6.55 16.70 6.78
CA ARG A 88 5.74 17.92 6.59
C ARG A 88 4.44 17.91 7.39
N GLU A 89 3.80 16.73 7.52
CA GLU A 89 2.56 16.60 8.29
C GLU A 89 2.83 16.83 9.77
N GLY A 90 3.94 16.29 10.29
CA GLY A 90 4.37 16.53 11.67
C GLY A 90 4.73 17.99 11.93
N GLU A 91 5.36 18.66 10.97
CA GLU A 91 5.69 20.09 11.09
C GLU A 91 4.41 20.95 11.13
N ALA A 92 3.44 20.65 10.26
CA ALA A 92 2.14 21.33 10.29
C ALA A 92 1.34 21.05 11.58
N ILE A 93 1.44 19.83 12.14
CA ILE A 93 0.85 19.52 13.45
C ILE A 93 1.48 20.38 14.55
N ALA A 94 2.81 20.51 14.56
CA ALA A 94 3.54 21.34 15.52
C ALA A 94 3.09 22.81 15.41
N TRP A 95 3.03 23.34 14.19
CA TRP A 95 2.57 24.70 13.92
C TRP A 95 1.12 24.95 14.37
N HIS A 96 0.20 24.03 14.05
CA HIS A 96 -1.17 24.14 14.53
C HIS A 96 -1.28 24.10 16.05
N LEU A 97 -0.46 23.27 16.72
CA LEU A 97 -0.41 23.23 18.17
C LEU A 97 0.12 24.53 18.76
N ALA A 98 1.20 25.10 18.17
CA ALA A 98 1.74 26.38 18.60
C ALA A 98 0.67 27.48 18.53
N ARG A 99 -0.06 27.60 17.41
CA ARG A 99 -1.16 28.57 17.26
C ARG A 99 -2.31 28.36 18.24
N VAL A 100 -2.72 27.12 18.47
CA VAL A 100 -3.85 26.81 19.36
C VAL A 100 -3.49 27.00 20.83
N LEU A 101 -2.22 26.83 21.19
CA LEU A 101 -1.70 27.00 22.56
C LEU A 101 -1.09 28.36 22.80
N ASP A 102 -1.20 29.29 21.82
CA ASP A 102 -0.66 30.65 21.88
C ASP A 102 0.85 30.70 22.20
N LEU A 103 1.62 29.77 21.60
CA LEU A 103 3.09 29.71 21.69
C LEU A 103 3.74 30.61 20.62
N ASN A 104 4.89 31.18 20.94
CA ASN A 104 5.68 31.90 19.96
C ASN A 104 6.34 30.87 18.99
N ILE A 105 6.12 31.04 17.68
CA ILE A 105 6.64 30.16 16.64
C ILE A 105 8.17 30.29 16.43
N GLU A 106 8.75 31.40 16.90
CA GLU A 106 10.19 31.65 16.84
C GLU A 106 10.96 30.98 18.00
N ASP A 107 10.25 30.42 18.99
CA ASP A 107 10.88 29.72 20.08
C ASP A 107 11.44 28.35 19.63
N ASN A 108 12.59 27.98 20.20
CA ASN A 108 13.17 26.65 20.03
C ASN A 108 12.41 25.62 20.88
N ASN A 109 11.26 25.19 20.38
CA ASN A 109 10.38 24.26 21.06
C ASN A 109 10.02 23.01 20.23
N ARG A 110 10.52 22.92 19.00
CA ARG A 110 10.31 21.80 18.09
C ARG A 110 11.39 20.74 18.30
N ILE A 111 10.97 19.50 18.63
CA ILE A 111 11.84 18.33 18.82
C ILE A 111 11.63 17.37 17.64
N VAL A 112 12.72 16.95 17.00
CA VAL A 112 12.68 16.02 15.86
C VAL A 112 13.56 14.81 16.16
N PHE A 113 13.04 13.62 15.88
CA PHE A 113 13.75 12.35 16.01
C PHE A 113 13.29 11.36 14.95
N HIS A 114 14.21 10.53 14.46
CA HIS A 114 13.94 9.54 13.41
C HIS A 114 13.70 8.13 13.97
N GLU A 115 13.93 7.92 15.23
CA GLU A 115 13.66 6.67 15.95
C GLU A 115 13.24 6.93 17.40
N ILE A 116 12.42 6.05 17.96
CA ILE A 116 11.95 6.18 19.34
C ILE A 116 12.73 5.23 20.24
N THR A 117 14.01 5.57 20.42
CA THR A 117 14.91 4.94 21.38
C THR A 117 15.29 5.94 22.48
N LYS A 118 15.68 5.42 23.65
CA LYS A 118 16.07 6.32 24.77
C LYS A 118 17.24 7.25 24.40
N PRO A 119 18.33 6.77 23.77
CA PRO A 119 19.44 7.66 23.36
C PRO A 119 18.97 8.74 22.37
N ALA A 120 18.22 8.38 21.31
CA ALA A 120 17.78 9.32 20.30
C ALA A 120 16.84 10.40 20.87
N ILE A 121 15.91 10.02 21.75
CA ILE A 121 15.01 10.97 22.40
C ILE A 121 15.77 11.92 23.33
N LEU A 122 16.71 11.41 24.13
CA LEU A 122 17.49 12.27 25.03
C LEU A 122 18.41 13.21 24.27
N GLU A 123 18.96 12.80 23.13
CA GLU A 123 19.76 13.67 22.27
C GLU A 123 18.90 14.75 21.61
N ALA A 124 17.77 14.39 21.01
CA ALA A 124 16.85 15.33 20.42
C ALA A 124 16.35 16.41 21.41
N MET A 125 16.18 16.05 22.67
CA MET A 125 15.77 17.00 23.73
C MET A 125 16.85 18.03 24.09
N LYS A 126 18.12 17.80 23.71
CA LYS A 126 19.21 18.78 23.94
C LYS A 126 19.27 19.84 22.84
N GLU A 127 18.74 19.54 21.66
CA GLU A 127 18.83 20.37 20.47
C GLU A 127 17.43 20.73 19.92
N PRO A 128 16.59 21.41 20.71
CA PRO A 128 15.31 21.90 20.20
C PRO A 128 15.55 23.00 19.16
N ARG A 129 14.73 22.99 18.09
CA ARG A 129 14.78 23.98 17.03
C ARG A 129 13.48 24.78 16.90
N GLN A 130 13.47 25.77 16.04
CA GLN A 130 12.27 26.46 15.61
C GLN A 130 11.43 25.55 14.69
N ILE A 131 10.14 25.88 14.58
CA ILE A 131 9.26 25.28 13.57
C ILE A 131 9.75 25.73 12.20
N ASP A 132 9.91 24.78 11.30
CA ASP A 132 10.31 25.02 9.90
C ASP A 132 9.10 25.53 9.10
N MET A 133 9.04 26.83 8.87
CA MET A 133 7.90 27.45 8.20
C MET A 133 7.83 27.13 6.70
N ASP A 134 8.91 26.73 6.06
CA ASP A 134 8.88 26.35 4.65
C ASP A 134 8.28 24.94 4.48
N LEU A 135 8.58 24.03 5.40
CA LEU A 135 7.86 22.75 5.50
C LEU A 135 6.36 22.96 5.79
N VAL A 136 6.01 23.89 6.67
CA VAL A 136 4.61 24.24 6.95
C VAL A 136 3.92 24.77 5.70
N LYS A 137 4.52 25.75 5.01
CA LYS A 137 3.98 26.31 3.75
C LYS A 137 3.78 25.23 2.68
N SER A 138 4.74 24.33 2.53
CA SER A 138 4.63 23.19 1.60
C SER A 138 3.43 22.31 1.93
N GLN A 139 3.20 21.98 3.20
CA GLN A 139 2.05 21.20 3.63
C GLN A 139 0.74 21.96 3.44
N GLU A 140 0.67 23.25 3.79
CA GLU A 140 -0.49 24.11 3.57
C GLU A 140 -0.85 24.20 2.09
N THR A 141 0.13 24.46 1.23
CA THR A 141 -0.05 24.52 -0.22
C THR A 141 -0.61 23.21 -0.75
N ARG A 142 -0.02 22.10 -0.35
CA ARG A 142 -0.53 20.76 -0.70
C ARG A 142 -1.99 20.59 -0.22
N ARG A 143 -2.28 20.95 1.02
CA ARG A 143 -3.63 20.84 1.60
C ARG A 143 -4.64 21.68 0.84
N MET A 144 -4.27 22.90 0.44
CA MET A 144 -5.11 23.81 -0.36
C MET A 144 -5.36 23.26 -1.75
N LEU A 145 -4.32 22.80 -2.46
CA LEU A 145 -4.44 22.14 -3.77
C LEU A 145 -5.38 20.95 -3.71
N ASP A 146 -5.15 20.03 -2.78
CA ASP A 146 -5.97 18.83 -2.62
C ASP A 146 -7.43 19.17 -2.24
N ARG A 147 -7.67 20.26 -1.49
CA ARG A 147 -8.99 20.77 -1.15
C ARG A 147 -9.70 21.35 -2.38
N ILE A 148 -9.04 22.25 -3.12
CA ILE A 148 -9.62 22.89 -4.31
C ILE A 148 -9.95 21.87 -5.39
N ILE A 149 -8.96 21.06 -5.77
CA ILE A 149 -9.13 20.00 -6.78
C ILE A 149 -10.22 19.02 -6.34
N GLY A 150 -10.08 18.50 -5.12
CA GLY A 150 -10.96 17.48 -4.58
C GLY A 150 -12.42 17.95 -4.49
N PHE A 151 -12.68 19.15 -4.02
CA PHE A 151 -14.05 19.67 -3.88
C PHE A 151 -14.67 20.01 -5.21
N LYS A 152 -13.96 20.78 -6.07
CA LYS A 152 -14.51 21.20 -7.36
C LYS A 152 -14.74 20.00 -8.30
N LEU A 153 -13.76 19.12 -8.45
CA LEU A 153 -13.93 17.93 -9.31
C LEU A 153 -14.94 16.94 -8.73
N SER A 154 -14.93 16.70 -7.41
CA SER A 154 -15.91 15.76 -6.84
C SER A 154 -17.34 16.24 -7.01
N LYS A 155 -17.61 17.54 -6.79
CA LYS A 155 -18.94 18.14 -6.99
C LYS A 155 -19.38 18.05 -8.44
N LEU A 156 -18.49 18.39 -9.39
CA LEU A 156 -18.74 18.26 -10.83
C LEU A 156 -19.10 16.83 -11.22
N LEU A 157 -18.23 15.88 -10.88
CA LEU A 157 -18.39 14.48 -11.27
C LEU A 157 -19.58 13.80 -10.57
N GLN A 158 -19.91 14.18 -9.33
CA GLN A 158 -21.14 13.72 -8.66
C GLN A 158 -22.37 14.19 -9.41
N ASN A 159 -22.41 15.46 -9.82
CA ASN A 159 -23.55 16.04 -10.53
C ASN A 159 -23.70 15.52 -11.97
N LYS A 160 -22.59 15.28 -12.67
CA LYS A 160 -22.61 14.92 -14.09
C LYS A 160 -22.67 13.40 -14.30
N ILE A 161 -21.89 12.62 -13.56
CA ILE A 161 -21.71 11.18 -13.82
C ILE A 161 -21.88 10.29 -12.58
N GLN A 162 -22.39 10.84 -11.47
CA GLN A 162 -22.59 10.11 -10.21
C GLN A 162 -21.30 9.48 -9.62
N SER A 163 -20.15 10.01 -9.96
CA SER A 163 -18.88 9.55 -9.43
C SER A 163 -18.68 10.04 -8.01
N LYS A 164 -18.08 9.23 -7.12
CA LYS A 164 -18.02 9.54 -5.68
C LYS A 164 -17.09 10.69 -5.35
N SER A 165 -15.93 10.74 -5.95
CA SER A 165 -14.94 11.80 -5.73
C SER A 165 -13.81 11.74 -6.75
N ALA A 166 -13.15 12.87 -6.95
CA ALA A 166 -11.86 12.92 -7.63
C ALA A 166 -10.84 13.60 -6.73
N GLY A 167 -9.57 13.38 -7.02
CA GLY A 167 -8.47 14.01 -6.33
C GLY A 167 -7.22 13.86 -7.18
N ARG A 168 -6.28 14.76 -7.04
CA ARG A 168 -5.09 14.88 -7.86
C ARG A 168 -4.38 13.53 -8.07
N VAL A 169 -3.80 12.97 -7.05
CA VAL A 169 -2.98 11.76 -7.15
C VAL A 169 -3.81 10.49 -7.40
N GLN A 170 -4.98 10.37 -6.77
CA GLN A 170 -5.85 9.20 -6.97
C GLN A 170 -6.36 9.08 -8.41
N SER A 171 -6.61 10.21 -9.09
CA SER A 171 -7.11 10.20 -10.47
C SER A 171 -6.03 9.77 -11.45
N VAL A 172 -4.77 10.17 -11.21
CA VAL A 172 -3.64 9.70 -12.02
C VAL A 172 -3.33 8.23 -11.77
N ALA A 173 -3.42 7.75 -10.53
CA ALA A 173 -3.29 6.32 -10.25
C ALA A 173 -4.41 5.49 -10.91
N LEU A 174 -5.65 6.01 -10.98
CA LEU A 174 -6.74 5.40 -11.73
C LEU A 174 -6.42 5.36 -13.24
N LYS A 175 -5.90 6.47 -13.78
CA LYS A 175 -5.46 6.54 -15.18
C LYS A 175 -4.47 5.44 -15.52
N LEU A 176 -3.44 5.21 -14.71
CA LEU A 176 -2.46 4.15 -14.95
C LEU A 176 -3.12 2.76 -15.03
N ILE A 177 -4.11 2.48 -14.17
CA ILE A 177 -4.83 1.20 -14.19
C ILE A 177 -5.69 1.07 -15.45
N VAL A 178 -6.40 2.16 -15.84
CA VAL A 178 -7.26 2.16 -17.03
C VAL A 178 -6.45 2.07 -18.32
N ASP A 179 -5.35 2.81 -18.41
CA ASP A 179 -4.44 2.76 -19.56
C ASP A 179 -3.88 1.34 -19.75
N ARG A 180 -3.46 0.69 -18.65
CA ARG A 180 -3.01 -0.71 -18.68
C ARG A 180 -4.10 -1.66 -19.16
N GLU A 181 -5.34 -1.48 -18.76
CA GLU A 181 -6.46 -2.29 -19.24
C GLU A 181 -6.74 -2.06 -20.74
N ASN A 182 -6.58 -0.81 -21.21
CA ASN A 182 -6.70 -0.48 -22.62
C ASN A 182 -5.56 -1.09 -23.45
N GLU A 183 -4.32 -1.06 -22.94
CA GLU A 183 -3.17 -1.76 -23.55
C GLU A 183 -3.44 -3.27 -23.68
N ILE A 184 -4.00 -3.90 -22.66
CA ILE A 184 -4.34 -5.33 -22.66
C ILE A 184 -5.42 -5.63 -23.70
N LYS A 185 -6.47 -4.79 -23.77
CA LYS A 185 -7.57 -4.98 -24.74
C LYS A 185 -7.13 -4.74 -26.19
N ALA A 186 -6.21 -3.82 -26.42
CA ALA A 186 -5.67 -3.51 -27.75
C ALA A 186 -4.58 -4.49 -28.18
N PHE A 187 -4.06 -5.32 -27.27
CA PHE A 187 -2.95 -6.22 -27.54
C PHE A 187 -3.35 -7.29 -28.55
N LYS A 188 -2.52 -7.46 -29.58
CA LYS A 188 -2.63 -8.53 -30.55
C LYS A 188 -1.55 -9.56 -30.28
N GLN A 189 -1.98 -10.78 -30.04
CA GLN A 189 -1.09 -11.89 -29.80
C GLN A 189 -0.39 -12.27 -31.10
N GLU A 190 0.93 -12.40 -31.06
CA GLU A 190 1.77 -12.83 -32.18
C GLU A 190 2.42 -14.17 -31.83
N GLU A 191 2.41 -15.08 -32.77
CA GLU A 191 3.10 -16.36 -32.71
C GLU A 191 4.60 -16.16 -32.98
N TYR A 192 5.43 -16.86 -32.25
CA TYR A 192 6.86 -17.02 -32.53
C TYR A 192 7.36 -18.37 -32.05
N TRP A 193 8.47 -18.80 -32.63
CA TRP A 193 9.07 -20.09 -32.34
C TRP A 193 10.51 -19.93 -31.86
N THR A 194 10.97 -20.89 -31.06
CA THR A 194 12.37 -21.01 -30.64
C THR A 194 12.87 -22.43 -30.94
N ILE A 195 14.14 -22.54 -31.29
CA ILE A 195 14.81 -23.83 -31.51
C ILE A 195 15.79 -24.05 -30.37
N HIS A 196 15.80 -25.26 -29.84
CA HIS A 196 16.64 -25.65 -28.73
C HIS A 196 17.35 -26.99 -29.09
N ALA A 197 18.58 -27.15 -28.65
CA ALA A 197 19.29 -28.41 -28.69
C ALA A 197 19.28 -29.03 -27.29
N GLN A 198 18.58 -30.14 -27.13
CA GLN A 198 18.61 -30.95 -25.93
C GLN A 198 19.86 -31.82 -25.95
N CYS A 199 20.83 -31.45 -25.13
CA CYS A 199 22.13 -32.10 -25.06
C CYS A 199 22.22 -32.99 -23.81
N LYS A 200 22.88 -34.14 -23.95
CA LYS A 200 23.14 -35.02 -22.81
C LYS A 200 24.61 -35.44 -22.82
N LYS A 201 25.31 -35.20 -21.72
CA LYS A 201 26.67 -35.72 -21.48
C LYS A 201 26.68 -36.52 -20.19
N GLN A 202 27.05 -37.82 -20.30
CA GLN A 202 26.93 -38.77 -19.20
C GLN A 202 25.48 -38.81 -18.68
N ASN A 203 25.26 -38.53 -17.39
CA ASN A 203 23.93 -38.50 -16.78
C ASN A 203 23.35 -37.08 -16.61
N LYS A 204 24.02 -36.03 -17.16
CA LYS A 204 23.57 -34.66 -17.06
C LYS A 204 22.98 -34.18 -18.39
N ALA A 205 21.73 -33.77 -18.36
CA ALA A 205 21.06 -33.13 -19.49
C ALA A 205 21.13 -31.61 -19.35
N PHE A 206 21.26 -30.88 -20.46
CA PHE A 206 21.17 -29.44 -20.53
C PHE A 206 20.55 -29.01 -21.86
N GLU A 207 20.00 -27.83 -21.92
CA GLU A 207 19.40 -27.27 -23.13
C GLU A 207 20.24 -26.09 -23.61
N ALA A 208 20.50 -26.04 -24.93
CA ALA A 208 21.15 -24.90 -25.57
C ALA A 208 20.17 -24.25 -26.55
N ASP A 209 20.08 -22.94 -26.48
CA ASP A 209 19.17 -22.11 -27.28
C ASP A 209 19.83 -21.73 -28.61
N LEU A 210 19.13 -21.82 -29.74
CA LEU A 210 19.58 -21.30 -31.02
C LEU A 210 19.64 -19.76 -30.96
N VAL A 211 20.85 -19.21 -31.04
CA VAL A 211 21.08 -17.78 -30.91
C VAL A 211 21.44 -17.09 -32.22
N LYS A 212 22.00 -17.84 -33.18
CA LYS A 212 22.31 -17.32 -34.51
C LYS A 212 22.12 -18.35 -35.60
N VAL A 213 21.69 -17.89 -36.76
CA VAL A 213 21.63 -18.58 -38.05
C VAL A 213 22.42 -17.71 -39.04
N GLU A 214 23.47 -18.27 -39.66
CA GLU A 214 24.36 -17.53 -40.56
C GLU A 214 24.90 -16.21 -39.93
N GLY A 215 25.23 -16.27 -38.64
CA GLY A 215 25.74 -15.15 -37.87
C GLY A 215 24.70 -14.11 -37.39
N LYS A 216 23.41 -14.24 -37.78
CA LYS A 216 22.32 -13.32 -37.43
C LYS A 216 21.34 -13.94 -36.42
N LYS A 217 20.74 -13.11 -35.54
CA LYS A 217 19.70 -13.55 -34.61
C LYS A 217 18.46 -14.04 -35.38
N PRO A 218 17.99 -15.27 -35.17
CA PRO A 218 16.82 -15.80 -35.87
C PRO A 218 15.55 -15.11 -35.39
N LYS A 219 14.59 -14.91 -36.31
CA LYS A 219 13.21 -14.56 -36.05
C LYS A 219 12.34 -15.60 -36.72
N ILE A 220 11.76 -16.49 -35.93
CA ILE A 220 10.98 -17.63 -36.42
C ILE A 220 9.51 -17.32 -36.12
N LYS A 221 8.72 -17.11 -37.16
CA LYS A 221 7.37 -16.58 -37.03
C LYS A 221 6.26 -17.63 -37.04
N ASN A 222 6.57 -18.80 -37.59
CA ASN A 222 5.59 -19.87 -37.79
C ASN A 222 6.25 -21.26 -37.74
N GLU A 223 5.42 -22.30 -37.74
CA GLU A 223 5.85 -23.68 -37.66
C GLU A 223 6.69 -24.13 -38.89
N GLU A 224 6.39 -23.61 -40.08
CA GLU A 224 7.10 -23.96 -41.32
C GLU A 224 8.57 -23.51 -41.26
N GLU A 225 8.80 -22.27 -40.85
CA GLU A 225 10.14 -21.72 -40.60
C GLU A 225 10.89 -22.53 -39.52
N ALA A 226 10.17 -22.94 -38.46
CA ALA A 226 10.75 -23.76 -37.39
C ALA A 226 11.16 -25.15 -37.89
N LYS A 227 10.31 -25.83 -38.69
CA LYS A 227 10.61 -27.13 -39.30
C LYS A 227 11.79 -27.02 -40.24
N ALA A 228 11.83 -26.01 -41.11
CA ALA A 228 12.95 -25.82 -42.05
C ALA A 228 14.28 -25.61 -41.31
N LEU A 229 14.29 -24.93 -40.17
CA LEU A 229 15.48 -24.77 -39.33
C LEU A 229 15.84 -26.08 -38.61
N LEU A 230 14.86 -26.87 -38.15
CA LEU A 230 15.11 -28.19 -37.56
C LEU A 230 15.76 -29.15 -38.55
N GLU A 231 15.37 -29.14 -39.83
CA GLU A 231 16.00 -29.95 -40.89
C GLU A 231 17.46 -29.57 -41.11
N ARG A 232 17.83 -28.28 -40.91
CA ARG A 232 19.23 -27.82 -40.97
C ARG A 232 20.05 -28.26 -39.77
N CYS A 233 19.45 -28.70 -38.67
CA CYS A 233 20.09 -29.23 -37.47
C CYS A 233 20.61 -30.68 -37.65
N ASN A 234 21.12 -31.03 -38.82
CA ASN A 234 21.52 -32.39 -39.20
C ASN A 234 23.02 -32.65 -39.09
N GLY A 235 23.83 -31.64 -38.76
CA GLY A 235 25.28 -31.77 -38.64
C GLY A 235 25.74 -32.18 -37.23
N GLU A 236 27.05 -32.26 -37.07
CA GLU A 236 27.67 -32.50 -35.76
C GLU A 236 27.52 -31.25 -34.87
N TYR A 237 27.27 -31.48 -33.60
CA TYR A 237 27.22 -30.42 -32.59
C TYR A 237 28.59 -30.31 -31.92
N VAL A 238 29.33 -29.28 -32.24
CA VAL A 238 30.69 -29.05 -31.75
C VAL A 238 30.72 -27.90 -30.76
N VAL A 239 31.34 -28.10 -29.61
CA VAL A 239 31.57 -27.03 -28.64
C VAL A 239 32.61 -26.06 -29.19
N SER A 240 32.18 -24.93 -29.73
CA SER A 240 33.06 -23.99 -30.42
C SER A 240 33.80 -23.04 -29.47
N SER A 241 33.24 -22.74 -28.28
CA SER A 241 33.92 -21.97 -27.25
C SER A 241 33.31 -22.16 -25.87
N ILE A 242 34.14 -22.04 -24.84
CA ILE A 242 33.75 -22.06 -23.44
C ILE A 242 34.30 -20.81 -22.76
N SER A 243 33.41 -19.96 -22.24
CA SER A 243 33.78 -18.74 -21.49
C SER A 243 33.41 -18.92 -20.03
N LYS A 244 34.37 -18.76 -19.14
CA LYS A 244 34.18 -18.75 -17.69
C LYS A 244 34.43 -17.36 -17.16
N LYS A 245 33.46 -16.79 -16.41
CA LYS A 245 33.55 -15.45 -15.83
C LYS A 245 32.96 -15.42 -14.44
N GLN A 246 33.59 -14.69 -13.54
CA GLN A 246 32.97 -14.39 -12.26
C GLN A 246 31.97 -13.24 -12.42
N LYS A 247 30.78 -13.45 -11.87
CA LYS A 247 29.70 -12.42 -11.77
C LYS A 247 29.39 -12.15 -10.31
N LYS A 248 29.46 -10.88 -9.93
CA LYS A 248 29.02 -10.43 -8.63
C LYS A 248 27.55 -10.01 -8.68
N LYS A 249 26.79 -10.42 -7.66
CA LYS A 249 25.40 -9.98 -7.44
C LYS A 249 25.33 -9.19 -6.16
N GLN A 250 25.02 -7.90 -6.31
CA GLN A 250 24.93 -6.96 -5.21
C GLN A 250 23.67 -7.16 -4.37
N PRO A 251 23.74 -6.93 -3.06
CA PRO A 251 22.56 -6.83 -2.23
C PRO A 251 21.69 -5.64 -2.65
N LYS A 252 20.41 -5.77 -2.39
CA LYS A 252 19.50 -4.65 -2.57
C LYS A 252 19.73 -3.61 -1.46
N LEU A 253 19.45 -2.33 -1.72
CA LEU A 253 19.56 -1.23 -0.77
C LEU A 253 18.62 -1.42 0.43
N PRO A 254 18.86 -0.76 1.57
CA PRO A 254 17.92 -0.69 2.68
C PRO A 254 16.54 -0.22 2.22
N PHE A 255 15.50 -0.48 3.00
CA PHE A 255 14.14 -0.16 2.61
C PHE A 255 13.85 1.34 2.64
N THR A 256 13.22 1.81 1.56
CA THR A 256 12.32 2.97 1.55
C THR A 256 10.88 2.50 1.83
N THR A 257 9.94 3.43 2.03
CA THR A 257 8.52 3.10 2.19
C THR A 257 7.99 2.29 1.01
N SER A 258 8.31 2.71 -0.20
CA SER A 258 7.88 2.06 -1.44
C SER A 258 8.41 0.64 -1.54
N THR A 259 9.73 0.45 -1.38
CA THR A 259 10.36 -0.87 -1.50
C THR A 259 9.94 -1.81 -0.37
N MET A 260 9.69 -1.29 0.84
CA MET A 260 9.11 -2.07 1.94
C MET A 260 7.70 -2.56 1.59
N GLN A 261 6.83 -1.69 1.07
CA GLN A 261 5.48 -2.07 0.68
C GLN A 261 5.48 -3.10 -0.46
N GLN A 262 6.37 -2.95 -1.46
CA GLN A 262 6.53 -3.89 -2.56
C GLN A 262 6.96 -5.29 -2.08
N GLU A 263 7.99 -5.36 -1.25
CA GLU A 263 8.50 -6.63 -0.75
C GLU A 263 7.54 -7.27 0.29
N ALA A 264 6.89 -6.49 1.14
CA ALA A 264 5.86 -6.99 2.04
C ALA A 264 4.66 -7.57 1.27
N SER A 265 4.26 -6.95 0.15
CA SER A 265 3.21 -7.47 -0.72
C SER A 265 3.63 -8.80 -1.36
N THR A 266 4.82 -8.88 -1.94
CA THR A 266 5.28 -10.06 -2.70
C THR A 266 5.75 -11.22 -1.81
N LYS A 267 6.38 -10.94 -0.66
CA LYS A 267 6.98 -11.96 0.20
C LYS A 267 6.09 -12.35 1.39
N LEU A 268 5.30 -11.41 1.91
CA LEU A 268 4.46 -11.62 3.07
C LEU A 268 2.95 -11.68 2.73
N GLY A 269 2.55 -11.23 1.53
CA GLY A 269 1.14 -11.09 1.15
C GLY A 269 0.43 -9.95 1.90
N PHE A 270 1.17 -8.93 2.35
CA PHE A 270 0.60 -7.78 3.06
C PHE A 270 0.22 -6.70 2.05
N GLY A 271 -1.03 -6.22 2.07
CA GLY A 271 -1.39 -5.01 1.34
C GLY A 271 -0.71 -3.78 1.92
N ALA A 272 -0.56 -2.73 1.12
CA ALA A 272 0.15 -1.50 1.47
C ALA A 272 -0.34 -0.87 2.78
N LYS A 273 -1.66 -0.78 2.98
CA LYS A 273 -2.25 -0.26 4.22
C LYS A 273 -1.91 -1.09 5.45
N LYS A 274 -1.94 -2.43 5.33
CA LYS A 274 -1.56 -3.34 6.41
C LYS A 274 -0.08 -3.17 6.75
N THR A 275 0.80 -3.11 5.74
CA THR A 275 2.23 -2.89 5.91
C THR A 275 2.50 -1.63 6.71
N MET A 276 1.90 -0.49 6.31
CA MET A 276 2.09 0.78 7.02
C MET A 276 1.54 0.76 8.44
N SER A 277 0.38 0.12 8.67
CA SER A 277 -0.19 0.01 10.02
C SER A 277 0.67 -0.83 10.97
N VAL A 278 1.32 -1.88 10.46
CA VAL A 278 2.24 -2.73 11.26
C VAL A 278 3.54 -1.98 11.52
N ALA A 279 4.10 -1.32 10.49
CA ALA A 279 5.32 -0.52 10.61
C ALA A 279 5.15 0.64 11.61
N GLN A 280 4.03 1.37 11.55
CA GLN A 280 3.70 2.44 12.48
C GLN A 280 3.74 1.98 13.94
N LYS A 281 3.15 0.82 14.24
CA LYS A 281 3.17 0.26 15.60
C LYS A 281 4.59 -0.08 16.07
N MET A 282 5.42 -0.63 15.17
CA MET A 282 6.81 -0.96 15.48
C MET A 282 7.67 0.29 15.69
N TYR A 283 7.40 1.37 14.96
CA TYR A 283 8.05 2.65 15.16
C TYR A 283 7.64 3.30 16.50
N GLU A 284 6.34 3.34 16.81
CA GLU A 284 5.80 4.01 18.00
C GLU A 284 6.19 3.35 19.32
N GLY A 285 6.48 2.06 19.29
CA GLY A 285 6.95 1.27 20.41
C GLY A 285 6.20 -0.03 20.67
N ILE A 286 6.95 -1.04 20.99
CA ILE A 286 6.48 -2.38 21.37
C ILE A 286 6.96 -2.66 22.81
N ASP A 287 6.11 -3.30 23.60
CA ASP A 287 6.48 -3.74 24.95
C ASP A 287 7.35 -5.01 24.88
N LEU A 288 8.60 -4.88 25.26
CA LEU A 288 9.59 -5.96 25.32
C LEU A 288 9.77 -6.49 26.76
N GLY A 289 8.66 -6.79 27.45
CA GLY A 289 8.71 -7.30 28.80
C GLY A 289 8.89 -6.20 29.86
N GLY A 290 8.10 -5.14 29.76
CA GLY A 290 8.11 -3.98 30.64
C GLY A 290 8.94 -2.81 30.14
N ASN A 291 9.64 -2.94 29.02
CA ASN A 291 10.32 -1.84 28.32
C ASN A 291 9.66 -1.58 26.98
N MET A 292 9.01 -0.40 26.84
CA MET A 292 8.52 0.07 25.55
C MET A 292 9.70 0.55 24.71
N GLU A 293 9.83 0.07 23.47
CA GLU A 293 10.93 0.46 22.56
C GLU A 293 10.44 0.52 21.11
N GLY A 294 10.82 1.56 20.38
CA GLY A 294 10.65 1.62 18.93
C GLY A 294 11.61 0.66 18.25
N LEU A 295 11.09 -0.26 17.44
CA LEU A 295 11.87 -1.34 16.82
C LEU A 295 12.46 -0.97 15.48
N ILE A 296 11.89 0.02 14.79
CA ILE A 296 12.35 0.48 13.48
C ILE A 296 12.43 2.01 13.44
N THR A 297 13.22 2.54 12.53
CA THR A 297 13.26 3.96 12.20
C THR A 297 11.93 4.41 11.59
N TYR A 298 11.76 5.71 11.41
CA TYR A 298 10.56 6.30 10.82
C TYR A 298 10.23 5.66 9.46
N MET A 299 9.02 5.12 9.34
CA MET A 299 8.63 4.27 8.21
C MET A 299 8.16 5.03 6.97
N ARG A 300 8.03 6.35 7.02
CA ARG A 300 7.72 7.20 5.86
C ARG A 300 9.01 7.86 5.38
N SER A 301 9.80 7.11 4.65
CA SER A 301 11.12 7.54 4.14
C SER A 301 11.32 7.11 2.71
N ASP A 302 11.88 7.97 1.90
CA ASP A 302 12.40 7.71 0.55
C ASP A 302 13.92 7.59 0.52
N SER A 303 14.58 7.79 1.66
CA SER A 303 16.02 7.66 1.83
C SER A 303 16.47 6.21 1.98
N THR A 304 17.65 5.91 1.45
CA THR A 304 18.37 4.64 1.67
C THR A 304 19.60 4.82 2.57
N ARG A 305 19.78 6.01 3.16
CA ARG A 305 20.88 6.34 4.04
C ARG A 305 20.75 5.59 5.37
N LEU A 306 21.88 5.15 5.89
CA LEU A 306 22.00 4.60 7.25
C LEU A 306 22.93 5.49 8.05
N SER A 307 22.67 5.71 9.35
CA SER A 307 23.57 6.47 10.20
C SER A 307 24.90 5.75 10.39
N ASP A 308 25.98 6.50 10.51
CA ASP A 308 27.34 5.94 10.67
C ASP A 308 27.47 5.10 11.95
N ILE A 309 26.80 5.52 13.02
CA ILE A 309 26.78 4.78 14.30
C ILE A 309 26.15 3.39 14.07
N PHE A 310 24.99 3.34 13.42
CA PHE A 310 24.33 2.07 13.12
C PHE A 310 25.16 1.19 12.17
N VAL A 311 25.76 1.78 11.14
CA VAL A 311 26.62 1.06 10.19
C VAL A 311 27.82 0.43 10.90
N SER A 312 28.45 1.17 11.82
CA SER A 312 29.59 0.64 12.61
C SER A 312 29.19 -0.55 13.47
N ASP A 313 28.10 -0.42 14.23
CA ASP A 313 27.55 -1.46 15.10
C ASP A 313 27.12 -2.70 14.30
N ALA A 314 26.44 -2.49 13.16
CA ALA A 314 26.01 -3.58 12.29
C ALA A 314 27.19 -4.31 11.62
N LYS A 315 28.27 -3.62 11.25
CA LYS A 315 29.48 -4.27 10.70
C LYS A 315 30.21 -5.10 11.76
N GLU A 316 30.25 -4.63 13.01
CA GLU A 316 30.77 -5.41 14.12
C GLU A 316 29.90 -6.66 14.36
N PHE A 317 28.58 -6.52 14.34
CA PHE A 317 27.64 -7.64 14.45
C PHE A 317 27.86 -8.67 13.32
N ILE A 318 28.01 -8.22 12.05
CA ILE A 318 28.29 -9.10 10.90
C ILE A 318 29.61 -9.84 11.11
N THR A 319 30.65 -9.14 11.56
CA THR A 319 31.96 -9.73 11.80
C THR A 319 31.88 -10.84 12.86
N ASN A 320 31.18 -10.58 13.95
CA ASN A 320 31.06 -11.52 15.07
C ASN A 320 30.14 -12.71 14.77
N THR A 321 29.12 -12.52 13.90
CA THR A 321 28.09 -13.54 13.65
C THR A 321 28.39 -14.37 12.40
N TYR A 322 28.94 -13.77 11.35
CA TYR A 322 29.12 -14.41 10.03
C TYR A 322 30.58 -14.51 9.60
N GLY A 323 31.45 -13.67 10.13
CA GLY A 323 32.86 -13.57 9.77
C GLY A 323 33.20 -12.26 9.05
N LYS A 324 34.46 -11.83 9.16
CA LYS A 324 34.96 -10.58 8.56
C LYS A 324 34.83 -10.56 7.03
N GLU A 325 34.89 -11.73 6.39
CA GLU A 325 34.73 -11.90 4.95
C GLU A 325 33.35 -11.51 4.41
N TYR A 326 32.33 -11.50 5.27
CA TYR A 326 30.95 -11.09 4.92
C TYR A 326 30.71 -9.58 5.02
N VAL A 327 31.60 -8.79 5.62
CA VAL A 327 31.42 -7.35 5.75
C VAL A 327 31.55 -6.67 4.39
N GLY A 328 30.48 -6.01 3.96
CA GLY A 328 30.37 -5.32 2.68
C GLY A 328 30.62 -3.82 2.75
N HIS A 329 30.42 -3.17 1.62
CA HIS A 329 30.43 -1.73 1.48
C HIS A 329 29.02 -1.16 1.63
N VAL A 330 28.90 0.05 2.17
CA VAL A 330 27.61 0.77 2.19
C VAL A 330 27.33 1.25 0.78
N HIS A 331 26.30 0.67 0.16
CA HIS A 331 25.81 1.15 -1.12
C HIS A 331 24.81 2.29 -0.85
N GLN A 332 25.13 3.51 -1.26
CA GLN A 332 24.23 4.65 -1.21
C GLN A 332 23.84 5.01 -2.64
N LYS A 333 22.54 5.25 -2.85
CA LYS A 333 22.07 5.90 -4.07
C LYS A 333 21.95 7.39 -3.76
N ASN A 334 22.85 8.20 -4.27
CA ASN A 334 22.68 9.65 -4.26
C ASN A 334 21.53 9.99 -5.21
N GLY A 335 20.32 10.00 -4.71
CA GLY A 335 19.14 10.47 -5.42
C GLY A 335 19.12 11.99 -5.43
N LYS A 336 18.92 12.61 -6.58
CA LYS A 336 18.81 14.08 -6.74
C LYS A 336 17.59 14.69 -6.02
N ASN A 337 16.71 13.90 -5.41
CA ASN A 337 15.44 14.33 -4.80
C ASN A 337 15.17 13.64 -3.45
N THR A 338 16.18 13.21 -2.72
CA THR A 338 15.98 12.69 -1.36
C THR A 338 15.92 13.87 -0.41
N GLN A 339 14.87 13.94 0.43
CA GLN A 339 14.91 14.76 1.63
C GLN A 339 16.04 14.19 2.51
N ASP A 340 17.20 14.80 2.48
CA ASP A 340 18.44 14.33 3.14
C ASP A 340 18.31 14.14 4.68
N ALA A 341 17.23 14.64 5.26
CA ALA A 341 16.96 14.55 6.69
C ALA A 341 16.56 13.13 7.17
N HIS A 342 16.07 12.24 6.29
CA HIS A 342 15.55 10.95 6.68
C HIS A 342 16.60 9.83 6.55
N GLU A 343 16.45 8.80 7.38
CA GLU A 343 17.16 7.52 7.23
C GLU A 343 16.28 6.49 6.52
N ALA A 344 16.93 5.43 6.04
CA ALA A 344 16.25 4.22 5.57
C ALA A 344 15.44 3.56 6.69
N ILE A 345 14.46 2.76 6.31
CA ILE A 345 13.71 1.92 7.25
C ILE A 345 14.59 0.74 7.67
N ARG A 346 15.06 0.77 8.91
CA ARG A 346 15.97 -0.20 9.51
C ARG A 346 15.55 -0.56 10.94
N PRO A 347 16.02 -1.66 11.50
CA PRO A 347 15.92 -1.87 12.96
C PRO A 347 16.65 -0.76 13.71
N THR A 348 16.13 -0.35 14.87
CA THR A 348 16.78 0.63 15.75
C THR A 348 18.03 0.06 16.42
N ASN A 349 18.06 -1.26 16.62
CA ASN A 349 19.17 -1.97 17.25
C ASN A 349 19.42 -3.29 16.52
N ILE A 350 20.61 -3.47 15.98
CA ILE A 350 20.99 -4.68 15.21
C ILE A 350 21.07 -5.94 16.10
N HIS A 351 21.31 -5.78 17.40
CA HIS A 351 21.37 -6.89 18.36
C HIS A 351 19.96 -7.39 18.78
N ARG A 352 18.88 -6.68 18.41
CA ARG A 352 17.49 -7.13 18.53
C ARG A 352 17.12 -8.05 17.37
N THR A 353 17.69 -9.27 17.35
CA THR A 353 17.34 -10.23 16.29
C THR A 353 15.85 -10.56 16.32
N PRO A 354 15.22 -10.86 15.20
CA PRO A 354 13.80 -11.24 15.18
C PRO A 354 13.45 -12.37 16.14
N GLU A 355 14.34 -13.34 16.26
CA GLU A 355 14.19 -14.50 17.14
C GLU A 355 14.21 -14.11 18.62
N SER A 356 15.08 -13.16 19.02
CA SER A 356 15.23 -12.73 20.41
C SER A 356 14.01 -11.99 20.97
N ILE A 357 13.18 -11.40 20.10
CA ILE A 357 12.00 -10.62 20.51
C ILE A 357 10.66 -11.23 20.02
N LYS A 358 10.72 -12.45 19.47
CA LYS A 358 9.56 -13.09 18.82
C LYS A 358 8.34 -13.19 19.74
N ASP A 359 8.52 -13.50 21.00
CA ASP A 359 7.44 -13.71 21.97
C ASP A 359 6.73 -12.39 22.35
N HIS A 360 7.33 -11.25 22.06
CA HIS A 360 6.76 -9.92 22.26
C HIS A 360 6.03 -9.38 21.02
N LEU A 361 6.14 -10.06 19.89
CA LEU A 361 5.60 -9.61 18.60
C LEU A 361 4.36 -10.41 18.20
N THR A 362 3.38 -9.71 17.62
CA THR A 362 2.34 -10.42 16.86
C THR A 362 2.97 -11.08 15.63
N THR A 363 2.31 -12.10 15.09
CA THR A 363 2.77 -12.79 13.87
C THR A 363 3.06 -11.81 12.71
N ASP A 364 2.21 -10.79 12.52
CA ASP A 364 2.40 -9.81 11.46
C ASP A 364 3.60 -8.89 11.74
N GLN A 365 3.80 -8.46 12.98
CA GLN A 365 4.96 -7.67 13.40
C GLN A 365 6.25 -8.47 13.24
N TYR A 366 6.28 -9.71 13.71
CA TYR A 366 7.44 -10.59 13.56
C TYR A 366 7.83 -10.79 12.09
N ARG A 367 6.84 -11.05 11.21
CA ARG A 367 7.11 -11.24 9.78
C ARG A 367 7.66 -9.99 9.10
N LEU A 368 7.08 -8.81 9.39
CA LEU A 368 7.55 -7.55 8.81
C LEU A 368 8.90 -7.14 9.38
N TYR A 369 9.08 -7.25 10.70
CA TYR A 369 10.36 -6.97 11.36
C TYR A 369 11.48 -7.85 10.83
N SER A 370 11.24 -9.17 10.69
CA SER A 370 12.21 -10.10 10.12
C SER A 370 12.61 -9.73 8.70
N LEU A 371 11.67 -9.24 7.88
CA LEU A 371 11.96 -8.79 6.52
C LEU A 371 12.83 -7.52 6.52
N ILE A 372 12.49 -6.53 7.36
CA ILE A 372 13.25 -5.28 7.50
C ILE A 372 14.66 -5.58 8.02
N TYR A 373 14.77 -6.39 9.07
CA TYR A 373 16.04 -6.79 9.68
C TYR A 373 16.96 -7.48 8.68
N ALA A 374 16.46 -8.51 8.00
CA ALA A 374 17.22 -9.27 7.02
C ALA A 374 17.68 -8.38 5.84
N ARG A 375 16.81 -7.46 5.38
CA ARG A 375 17.13 -6.53 4.29
C ARG A 375 18.24 -5.56 4.68
N THR A 376 18.14 -4.98 5.87
CA THR A 376 19.14 -4.04 6.39
C THR A 376 20.49 -4.73 6.57
N LEU A 377 20.49 -5.92 7.19
CA LEU A 377 21.70 -6.70 7.40
C LEU A 377 22.36 -7.07 6.05
N ALA A 378 21.58 -7.60 5.11
CA ALA A 378 22.05 -7.96 3.78
C ALA A 378 22.66 -6.77 3.03
N SER A 379 22.08 -5.57 3.16
CA SER A 379 22.58 -4.37 2.48
C SER A 379 23.98 -3.93 2.90
N LEU A 380 24.45 -4.40 4.06
CA LEU A 380 25.78 -4.14 4.63
C LEU A 380 26.74 -5.32 4.44
N MET A 381 26.28 -6.41 3.79
CA MET A 381 27.09 -7.59 3.52
C MET A 381 27.69 -7.55 2.10
N LYS A 382 28.73 -8.36 1.88
CA LYS A 382 29.38 -8.49 0.56
C LYS A 382 28.45 -9.07 -0.48
N ASP A 383 28.79 -8.78 -1.73
CA ASP A 383 28.18 -9.35 -2.93
C ASP A 383 28.26 -10.88 -2.90
N ALA A 384 27.21 -11.52 -3.39
CA ALA A 384 27.32 -12.95 -3.76
C ALA A 384 28.13 -13.08 -5.05
N VAL A 385 28.96 -14.13 -5.12
CA VAL A 385 29.82 -14.41 -6.28
C VAL A 385 29.39 -15.68 -6.95
N TYR A 386 29.26 -15.61 -8.26
CA TYR A 386 28.92 -16.75 -9.13
C TYR A 386 30.00 -16.96 -10.17
N ASP A 387 30.38 -18.19 -10.37
CA ASP A 387 31.10 -18.60 -11.58
C ASP A 387 30.08 -18.91 -12.66
N VAL A 388 30.06 -18.11 -13.71
CA VAL A 388 29.20 -18.27 -14.88
C VAL A 388 29.97 -18.91 -16.00
N THR A 389 29.51 -20.08 -16.48
CA THR A 389 30.05 -20.75 -17.65
C THR A 389 29.06 -20.53 -18.79
N SER A 390 29.52 -19.97 -19.89
CA SER A 390 28.78 -19.84 -21.13
C SER A 390 29.43 -20.67 -22.21
N ILE A 391 28.66 -21.53 -22.87
CA ILE A 391 29.10 -22.46 -23.90
C ILE A 391 28.46 -22.07 -25.23
N LYS A 392 29.23 -22.04 -26.28
CA LYS A 392 28.73 -21.95 -27.63
C LYS A 392 28.92 -23.30 -28.33
N ILE A 393 27.91 -23.71 -29.05
CA ILE A 393 27.85 -24.94 -29.77
C ILE A 393 27.50 -24.61 -31.22
N THR A 394 28.28 -25.08 -32.16
CA THR A 394 28.02 -24.93 -33.60
C THR A 394 27.47 -26.22 -34.20
N ASN A 395 26.51 -26.09 -35.09
CA ASN A 395 26.01 -27.15 -35.96
C ASN A 395 25.82 -26.52 -37.33
N ASN A 396 26.74 -26.83 -38.26
CA ASN A 396 26.84 -26.17 -39.56
C ASN A 396 26.92 -24.62 -39.38
N ASP A 397 25.98 -23.89 -39.94
CA ASP A 397 25.84 -22.42 -39.83
C ASP A 397 24.98 -21.94 -38.66
N LEU A 398 24.59 -22.87 -37.80
CA LEU A 398 23.76 -22.59 -36.60
C LEU A 398 24.66 -22.46 -35.37
N GLU A 399 24.46 -21.42 -34.59
CA GLU A 399 25.12 -21.22 -33.29
C GLU A 399 24.08 -21.35 -32.16
N PHE A 400 24.31 -22.31 -31.26
CA PHE A 400 23.55 -22.52 -30.03
C PHE A 400 24.35 -22.02 -28.86
N SER A 401 23.65 -21.59 -27.80
CA SER A 401 24.28 -21.12 -26.55
C SER A 401 23.60 -21.76 -25.35
N ALA A 402 24.42 -22.22 -24.41
CA ALA A 402 23.99 -22.64 -23.08
C ALA A 402 24.77 -21.87 -22.03
N SER A 403 24.13 -21.57 -20.91
CA SER A 403 24.81 -20.95 -19.78
C SER A 403 24.44 -21.64 -18.48
N GLY A 404 25.44 -21.81 -17.63
CA GLY A 404 25.27 -22.30 -16.27
C GLY A 404 25.92 -21.35 -15.28
N GLN A 405 25.48 -21.43 -14.03
CA GLN A 405 26.11 -20.69 -12.94
C GLN A 405 26.18 -21.52 -11.67
N THR A 406 27.25 -21.33 -10.94
CA THR A 406 27.46 -21.95 -9.62
C THR A 406 27.84 -20.86 -8.65
N MET A 407 27.19 -20.81 -7.49
CA MET A 407 27.54 -19.88 -6.44
C MET A 407 28.85 -20.34 -5.76
N THR A 408 29.86 -19.47 -5.74
CA THR A 408 31.15 -19.71 -5.09
C THR A 408 31.28 -18.99 -3.76
N PHE A 409 30.53 -17.90 -3.58
CA PHE A 409 30.43 -17.19 -2.31
C PHE A 409 29.01 -16.66 -2.12
N ASP A 410 28.37 -17.03 -1.00
CA ASP A 410 26.96 -16.72 -0.77
C ASP A 410 26.72 -15.25 -0.34
N GLY A 411 27.72 -14.57 0.21
CA GLY A 411 27.64 -13.15 0.55
C GLY A 411 26.38 -12.80 1.34
N TYR A 412 25.63 -11.79 0.86
CA TYR A 412 24.41 -11.30 1.51
C TYR A 412 23.27 -12.35 1.58
N TYR A 413 23.30 -13.40 0.75
CA TYR A 413 22.29 -14.47 0.83
C TYR A 413 22.30 -15.17 2.19
N LYS A 414 23.43 -15.15 2.90
CA LYS A 414 23.52 -15.69 4.25
C LYS A 414 22.44 -15.13 5.18
N ALA A 415 22.12 -13.85 5.04
CA ALA A 415 21.08 -13.17 5.81
C ALA A 415 19.72 -13.11 5.07
N TYR A 416 19.69 -13.21 3.73
CA TYR A 416 18.51 -12.90 2.92
C TYR A 416 17.90 -14.08 2.14
N SER A 417 18.47 -15.29 2.24
CA SER A 417 18.04 -16.49 1.49
C SER A 417 16.55 -16.85 1.70
N LYS A 418 15.98 -16.54 2.87
CA LYS A 418 14.56 -16.75 3.14
C LYS A 418 13.64 -15.94 2.19
N TYR A 419 14.11 -14.81 1.68
CA TYR A 419 13.32 -13.88 0.87
C TYR A 419 13.74 -13.85 -0.60
N GLU A 420 14.90 -14.39 -0.93
CA GLU A 420 15.42 -14.43 -2.29
C GLU A 420 16.03 -15.82 -2.55
N LYS A 421 15.41 -16.57 -3.48
CA LYS A 421 15.88 -17.91 -3.83
C LYS A 421 17.16 -17.83 -4.67
N GLN A 422 18.06 -18.72 -4.41
CA GLN A 422 19.21 -19.02 -5.25
C GLN A 422 18.77 -19.94 -6.39
N SER A 423 19.42 -19.81 -7.53
CA SER A 423 19.25 -20.74 -8.64
C SER A 423 20.62 -21.08 -9.22
N ASP A 424 21.12 -22.26 -8.88
CA ASP A 424 22.26 -22.84 -9.57
C ASP A 424 21.76 -23.56 -10.82
N ALA A 425 22.39 -23.29 -11.93
CA ALA A 425 22.18 -24.01 -13.20
C ALA A 425 23.51 -24.70 -13.57
N LEU A 426 23.60 -25.97 -13.25
CA LEU A 426 24.83 -26.75 -13.43
C LEU A 426 24.92 -27.26 -14.86
N LEU A 427 25.96 -26.87 -15.61
CA LEU A 427 26.35 -27.50 -16.85
C LEU A 427 27.30 -28.67 -16.59
N PRO A 428 27.30 -29.70 -17.45
CA PRO A 428 28.35 -30.73 -17.41
C PRO A 428 29.71 -30.14 -17.79
N THR A 429 30.79 -30.77 -17.38
CA THR A 429 32.15 -30.41 -17.85
C THR A 429 32.29 -30.74 -19.32
N LEU A 430 32.56 -29.73 -20.12
CA LEU A 430 32.77 -29.82 -21.56
C LEU A 430 34.16 -29.27 -21.93
N GLU A 431 34.67 -29.68 -23.06
CA GLU A 431 35.94 -29.20 -23.61
C GLU A 431 35.70 -28.53 -24.98
N GLU A 432 36.54 -27.55 -25.32
CA GLU A 432 36.48 -26.93 -26.65
C GLU A 432 36.83 -27.94 -27.73
N ASN A 433 36.13 -27.86 -28.87
CA ASN A 433 36.18 -28.81 -29.98
C ASN A 433 35.58 -30.21 -29.64
N GLU A 434 34.94 -30.37 -28.51
CA GLU A 434 34.24 -31.62 -28.19
C GLU A 434 32.97 -31.77 -29.04
N VAL A 435 32.81 -32.97 -29.65
CA VAL A 435 31.60 -33.35 -30.40
C VAL A 435 30.58 -33.96 -29.43
N LEU A 436 29.39 -33.34 -29.36
CA LEU A 436 28.27 -33.83 -28.53
C LEU A 436 27.49 -34.92 -29.28
N LYS A 437 27.52 -36.15 -28.79
CA LYS A 437 26.95 -37.32 -29.49
C LYS A 437 25.45 -37.52 -29.33
N ASN A 438 24.87 -37.00 -28.22
CA ASN A 438 23.45 -37.19 -27.86
C ASN A 438 22.76 -35.84 -27.83
N VAL A 439 22.46 -35.29 -28.99
CA VAL A 439 21.76 -34.02 -29.15
C VAL A 439 20.47 -34.24 -29.92
N THR A 440 19.38 -33.77 -29.39
CA THR A 440 18.07 -33.78 -30.04
C THR A 440 17.59 -32.33 -30.22
N PRO A 441 17.53 -31.84 -31.46
CA PRO A 441 16.95 -30.51 -31.71
C PRO A 441 15.42 -30.56 -31.56
N ILE A 442 14.87 -29.55 -30.93
CA ILE A 442 13.42 -29.37 -30.73
C ILE A 442 13.02 -27.95 -31.03
N SER A 443 11.78 -27.76 -31.48
CA SER A 443 11.16 -26.47 -31.60
C SER A 443 10.10 -26.30 -30.52
N LYS A 444 9.93 -25.05 -30.04
CA LYS A 444 8.89 -24.70 -29.08
C LYS A 444 8.08 -23.52 -29.64
N GLN A 445 6.77 -23.68 -29.65
CA GLN A 445 5.83 -22.65 -30.02
C GLN A 445 5.61 -21.69 -28.81
N HIS A 446 5.58 -20.42 -29.08
CA HIS A 446 5.30 -19.38 -28.12
C HIS A 446 4.33 -18.35 -28.71
N PHE A 447 3.66 -17.67 -27.82
CA PHE A 447 2.83 -16.53 -28.17
C PHE A 447 3.24 -15.34 -27.30
N THR A 448 3.25 -14.15 -27.88
CA THR A 448 3.47 -12.94 -27.09
C THR A 448 2.32 -12.78 -26.12
N GLU A 449 2.60 -12.27 -24.93
CA GLU A 449 1.61 -12.06 -23.88
C GLU A 449 1.33 -10.55 -23.70
N PRO A 450 0.08 -10.19 -23.38
CA PRO A 450 -0.25 -8.80 -23.07
C PRO A 450 0.51 -8.34 -21.80
N PRO A 451 0.70 -7.02 -21.62
CA PRO A 451 1.31 -6.52 -20.41
C PRO A 451 0.47 -6.92 -19.18
N ALA A 452 1.13 -7.36 -18.12
CA ALA A 452 0.45 -7.80 -16.92
C ALA A 452 -0.29 -6.64 -16.22
N ARG A 453 -1.50 -6.91 -15.69
CA ARG A 453 -2.23 -5.97 -14.84
C ARG A 453 -1.41 -5.59 -13.60
N TYR A 454 -1.71 -4.42 -13.05
CA TYR A 454 -1.03 -3.94 -11.85
C TYR A 454 -1.38 -4.79 -10.63
N THR A 455 -0.35 -5.29 -9.95
CA THR A 455 -0.43 -5.65 -8.52
C THR A 455 -0.28 -4.40 -7.66
N GLU A 456 -0.60 -4.44 -6.36
CA GLU A 456 -0.29 -3.31 -5.46
C GLU A 456 1.19 -2.94 -5.51
N ALA A 457 2.08 -3.92 -5.47
CA ALA A 457 3.53 -3.72 -5.53
C ALA A 457 3.98 -3.01 -6.82
N LYS A 458 3.47 -3.44 -7.98
CA LYS A 458 3.83 -2.85 -9.28
C LYS A 458 3.26 -1.43 -9.41
N LEU A 459 2.05 -1.19 -8.92
CA LEU A 459 1.45 0.15 -8.94
C LEU A 459 2.24 1.12 -8.05
N ILE A 460 2.64 0.70 -6.84
CA ILE A 460 3.47 1.53 -5.95
C ILE A 460 4.81 1.84 -6.60
N LYS A 461 5.45 0.85 -7.23
CA LYS A 461 6.71 1.04 -7.95
C LYS A 461 6.57 2.06 -9.08
N ASP A 462 5.55 1.94 -9.92
CA ASP A 462 5.33 2.85 -11.03
C ASP A 462 4.96 4.27 -10.57
N LEU A 463 4.21 4.40 -9.45
CA LEU A 463 3.94 5.70 -8.82
C LEU A 463 5.23 6.38 -8.35
N GLU A 464 6.12 5.63 -7.67
CA GLU A 464 7.43 6.13 -7.22
C GLU A 464 8.32 6.52 -8.41
N GLU A 465 8.49 5.65 -9.41
CA GLU A 465 9.30 5.89 -10.61
C GLU A 465 8.83 7.11 -11.41
N LYS A 466 7.53 7.39 -11.37
CA LYS A 466 6.90 8.54 -12.03
C LYS A 466 6.77 9.77 -11.12
N SER A 467 7.32 9.74 -9.92
CA SER A 467 7.24 10.81 -8.91
C SER A 467 5.80 11.21 -8.53
N ILE A 468 4.84 10.27 -8.60
CA ILE A 468 3.44 10.47 -8.27
C ILE A 468 3.19 10.05 -6.82
N GLY A 469 2.83 11.01 -5.98
CA GLY A 469 2.66 10.79 -4.53
C GLY A 469 3.99 10.75 -3.79
N ARG A 470 3.92 10.43 -2.50
CA ARG A 470 5.07 10.40 -1.56
C ARG A 470 4.88 9.23 -0.58
N PRO A 471 5.89 8.89 0.23
CA PRO A 471 5.81 7.83 1.24
C PRO A 471 4.55 7.85 2.10
N SER A 472 4.05 9.04 2.43
CA SER A 472 2.82 9.22 3.21
C SER A 472 1.53 8.87 2.47
N THR A 473 1.52 8.81 1.14
CA THR A 473 0.30 8.73 0.33
C THR A 473 0.07 7.43 -0.43
N TYR A 474 1.11 6.63 -0.73
CA TYR A 474 0.97 5.41 -1.55
C TYR A 474 -0.14 4.47 -1.05
N ALA A 475 -0.13 4.13 0.24
CA ALA A 475 -1.14 3.24 0.82
C ALA A 475 -2.55 3.85 0.79
N THR A 476 -2.66 5.17 0.97
CA THR A 476 -3.93 5.91 0.95
C THR A 476 -4.53 5.97 -0.45
N ILE A 477 -3.70 6.17 -1.48
CA ILE A 477 -4.12 6.16 -2.90
C ILE A 477 -4.78 4.82 -3.22
N ILE A 478 -4.09 3.71 -2.94
CA ILE A 478 -4.56 2.35 -3.19
C ILE A 478 -5.87 2.04 -2.43
N ASP A 479 -5.93 2.38 -1.15
CA ASP A 479 -7.13 2.19 -0.32
C ASP A 479 -8.32 3.04 -0.85
N THR A 480 -8.04 4.25 -1.36
CA THR A 480 -9.06 5.15 -1.90
C THR A 480 -9.66 4.62 -3.20
N LEU A 481 -8.86 4.12 -4.14
CA LEU A 481 -9.33 3.54 -5.39
C LEU A 481 -10.33 2.40 -5.12
N GLN A 482 -10.00 1.53 -4.17
CA GLN A 482 -10.86 0.40 -3.79
C GLN A 482 -12.12 0.87 -3.03
N LYS A 483 -11.99 1.76 -2.04
CA LYS A 483 -13.12 2.28 -1.25
C LYS A 483 -14.11 3.09 -2.10
N ARG A 484 -13.64 3.79 -3.11
CA ARG A 484 -14.50 4.52 -4.05
C ARG A 484 -15.15 3.61 -5.07
N GLY A 485 -14.65 2.37 -5.22
CA GLY A 485 -15.14 1.41 -6.18
C GLY A 485 -14.70 1.73 -7.61
N TYR A 486 -13.55 2.39 -7.78
CA TYR A 486 -12.98 2.70 -9.09
C TYR A 486 -12.17 1.56 -9.66
N ALA A 487 -11.57 0.77 -8.79
CA ALA A 487 -10.88 -0.47 -9.14
C ALA A 487 -11.07 -1.50 -8.03
N SER A 488 -11.21 -2.77 -8.41
CA SER A 488 -11.21 -3.92 -7.51
C SER A 488 -9.84 -4.61 -7.52
N LEU A 489 -9.48 -5.25 -6.42
CA LEU A 489 -8.27 -6.05 -6.29
C LEU A 489 -8.65 -7.53 -6.19
N GLU A 490 -8.57 -8.24 -7.30
CA GLU A 490 -9.04 -9.60 -7.46
C GLU A 490 -7.90 -10.53 -7.88
N LYS A 491 -8.11 -11.85 -7.83
CA LYS A 491 -7.13 -12.81 -8.33
C LYS A 491 -6.93 -12.65 -9.83
N ALA A 492 -5.67 -12.75 -10.29
CA ALA A 492 -5.34 -12.63 -11.72
C ALA A 492 -5.99 -13.76 -12.57
N SER A 493 -6.16 -14.95 -11.99
CA SER A 493 -6.89 -16.10 -12.52
C SER A 493 -7.41 -16.95 -11.36
N GLU A 494 -8.27 -17.91 -11.63
CA GLU A 494 -8.83 -18.82 -10.60
C GLU A 494 -7.73 -19.57 -9.84
N THR A 495 -6.68 -19.98 -10.53
CA THR A 495 -5.54 -20.72 -9.97
C THR A 495 -4.49 -19.81 -9.35
N SER A 496 -4.51 -18.52 -9.65
CA SER A 496 -3.49 -17.57 -9.19
C SER A 496 -3.71 -17.17 -7.73
N LYS A 497 -2.63 -17.11 -6.98
CA LYS A 497 -2.60 -16.47 -5.64
C LYS A 497 -2.36 -14.95 -5.73
N THR A 498 -1.88 -14.46 -6.88
CA THR A 498 -1.58 -13.05 -7.11
C THR A 498 -2.85 -12.27 -7.37
N LYS A 499 -3.01 -11.17 -6.67
CA LYS A 499 -4.11 -10.22 -6.86
C LYS A 499 -3.66 -9.05 -7.73
N VAL A 500 -4.54 -8.64 -8.65
CA VAL A 500 -4.31 -7.54 -9.59
C VAL A 500 -5.50 -6.59 -9.62
N PHE A 501 -5.26 -5.35 -10.04
CA PHE A 501 -6.32 -4.36 -10.19
C PHE A 501 -7.10 -4.55 -11.50
N PHE A 502 -8.42 -4.49 -11.37
CA PHE A 502 -9.37 -4.38 -12.47
C PHE A 502 -10.11 -3.05 -12.33
N PRO A 503 -10.10 -2.18 -13.33
CA PRO A 503 -10.90 -0.97 -13.29
C PRO A 503 -12.39 -1.32 -13.42
N SER A 504 -13.24 -0.66 -12.63
CA SER A 504 -14.69 -0.78 -12.75
C SER A 504 -15.21 0.09 -13.89
N GLU A 505 -16.43 -0.16 -14.34
CA GLU A 505 -17.11 0.70 -15.33
C GLU A 505 -17.16 2.16 -14.86
N GLN A 506 -17.50 2.39 -13.58
CA GLN A 506 -17.49 3.74 -13.01
C GLN A 506 -16.09 4.35 -12.96
N GLY A 507 -15.06 3.53 -12.72
CA GLY A 507 -13.65 3.95 -12.78
C GLY A 507 -13.24 4.37 -14.19
N ILE A 508 -13.59 3.56 -15.19
CA ILE A 508 -13.31 3.85 -16.60
C ILE A 508 -14.01 5.16 -17.01
N LEU A 509 -15.32 5.28 -16.75
CA LEU A 509 -16.08 6.49 -17.07
C LEU A 509 -15.52 7.74 -16.37
N THR A 510 -15.13 7.60 -15.09
CA THR A 510 -14.52 8.72 -14.33
C THR A 510 -13.21 9.14 -14.96
N ASN A 511 -12.35 8.18 -15.33
CA ASN A 511 -11.09 8.47 -16.01
C ASN A 511 -11.31 9.11 -17.38
N GLU A 512 -12.22 8.60 -18.20
CA GLU A 512 -12.55 9.16 -19.51
C GLU A 512 -12.96 10.64 -19.41
N LYS A 513 -13.86 10.96 -18.47
CA LYS A 513 -14.31 12.35 -18.29
C LYS A 513 -13.19 13.25 -17.74
N LEU A 514 -12.36 12.75 -16.85
CA LEU A 514 -11.20 13.50 -16.37
C LEU A 514 -10.17 13.73 -17.48
N GLN A 515 -9.92 12.75 -18.35
CA GLN A 515 -9.01 12.92 -19.48
C GLN A 515 -9.60 13.85 -20.57
N GLN A 516 -10.91 13.81 -20.80
CA GLN A 516 -11.57 14.66 -21.76
C GLN A 516 -11.52 16.16 -21.39
N TYR A 517 -11.72 16.50 -20.12
CA TYR A 517 -11.86 17.89 -19.67
C TYR A 517 -10.67 18.42 -18.86
N PHE A 518 -9.86 17.56 -18.27
CA PHE A 518 -8.80 17.94 -17.32
C PHE A 518 -7.43 17.32 -17.64
N SER A 519 -7.22 16.84 -18.87
CA SER A 519 -5.96 16.19 -19.28
C SER A 519 -4.72 17.05 -19.04
N SER A 520 -4.83 18.38 -19.07
CA SER A 520 -3.72 19.30 -18.83
C SER A 520 -3.30 19.43 -17.36
N VAL A 521 -4.14 18.97 -16.41
CA VAL A 521 -3.91 19.07 -14.95
C VAL A 521 -4.05 17.73 -14.23
N ILE A 522 -4.64 16.70 -14.87
CA ILE A 522 -4.77 15.34 -14.36
C ILE A 522 -3.99 14.40 -15.28
N ASN A 523 -2.69 14.49 -15.24
CA ASN A 523 -1.76 13.62 -15.95
C ASN A 523 -0.52 13.35 -15.08
N VAL A 524 0.35 12.46 -15.55
CA VAL A 524 1.57 12.01 -14.85
C VAL A 524 2.54 13.16 -14.67
N GLU A 525 2.87 13.84 -15.76
CA GLU A 525 3.90 14.89 -15.82
C GLU A 525 3.51 16.07 -14.92
N TYR A 526 2.30 16.59 -15.08
CA TYR A 526 1.81 17.71 -14.27
C TYR A 526 1.76 17.38 -12.77
N THR A 527 1.35 16.13 -12.43
CA THR A 527 1.32 15.69 -11.02
C THR A 527 2.71 15.54 -10.43
N ALA A 528 3.68 15.04 -11.20
CA ALA A 528 5.08 14.96 -10.79
C ALA A 528 5.70 16.37 -10.61
N ASP A 529 5.43 17.30 -11.52
CA ASP A 529 5.88 18.69 -11.41
C ASP A 529 5.29 19.39 -10.18
N MET A 530 4.00 19.16 -9.88
CA MET A 530 3.39 19.67 -8.65
C MET A 530 4.07 19.14 -7.39
N GLU A 531 4.39 17.83 -7.35
CA GLU A 531 5.11 17.25 -6.20
C GLU A 531 6.53 17.82 -6.07
N LYS A 532 7.20 18.06 -7.20
CA LYS A 532 8.51 18.70 -7.22
C LYS A 532 8.44 20.14 -6.72
N THR A 533 7.47 20.92 -7.20
CA THR A 533 7.28 22.31 -6.71
C THR A 533 6.97 22.36 -5.22
N LEU A 534 6.19 21.40 -4.70
CA LEU A 534 5.96 21.29 -3.24
C LEU A 534 7.25 20.95 -2.47
N ASP A 535 8.20 20.23 -3.07
CA ASP A 535 9.52 20.01 -2.48
C ASP A 535 10.36 21.31 -2.53
N GLU A 536 10.32 22.05 -3.64
CA GLU A 536 10.99 23.35 -3.78
C GLU A 536 10.45 24.41 -2.79
N ILE A 537 9.12 24.41 -2.52
CA ILE A 537 8.53 25.24 -1.46
C ILE A 537 9.06 24.82 -0.07
N ALA A 538 9.20 23.51 0.18
CA ALA A 538 9.74 23.02 1.44
C ALA A 538 11.22 23.37 1.67
N GLU A 539 11.94 23.63 0.60
CA GLU A 539 13.36 24.09 0.61
C GLU A 539 13.49 25.62 0.59
N GLY A 540 12.38 26.37 0.54
CA GLY A 540 12.37 27.82 0.42
C GLY A 540 12.74 28.37 -0.95
N ASN A 541 12.78 27.52 -1.99
CA ASN A 541 13.19 27.87 -3.35
C ASN A 541 12.05 28.36 -4.26
N GLU A 542 10.78 28.16 -3.87
CA GLU A 542 9.60 28.60 -4.63
C GLU A 542 8.57 29.24 -3.69
N ASP A 543 7.86 30.27 -4.19
CA ASP A 543 6.82 30.97 -3.42
C ASP A 543 5.46 30.26 -3.52
N SER A 544 4.89 29.92 -2.39
CA SER A 544 3.64 29.17 -2.30
C SER A 544 2.44 29.91 -2.86
N ILE A 545 2.33 31.24 -2.63
CA ILE A 545 1.20 32.06 -3.09
C ILE A 545 1.24 32.22 -4.61
N SER A 546 2.42 32.57 -5.15
CA SER A 546 2.63 32.66 -6.59
C SER A 546 2.30 31.35 -7.31
N TYR A 547 2.67 30.21 -6.69
CA TYR A 547 2.33 28.91 -7.23
C TYR A 547 0.83 28.62 -7.20
N MET A 548 0.13 29.00 -6.12
CA MET A 548 -1.32 28.83 -6.02
C MET A 548 -2.07 29.66 -7.08
N HIS A 549 -1.62 30.88 -7.39
CA HIS A 549 -2.18 31.69 -8.49
C HIS A 549 -1.98 31.00 -9.83
N LYS A 550 -0.74 30.61 -10.19
CA LYS A 550 -0.42 29.89 -11.44
C LYS A 550 -1.29 28.62 -11.62
N PHE A 551 -1.52 27.89 -10.53
CA PHE A 551 -2.37 26.72 -10.56
C PHE A 551 -3.85 27.07 -10.77
N TYR A 552 -4.40 28.03 -10.00
CA TYR A 552 -5.82 28.34 -9.99
C TYR A 552 -6.28 28.98 -11.30
N ASP A 553 -5.47 29.88 -11.88
CA ASP A 553 -5.72 30.53 -13.16
C ASP A 553 -5.83 29.50 -14.30
N LYS A 554 -5.09 28.42 -14.21
CA LYS A 554 -5.18 27.32 -15.18
C LYS A 554 -6.35 26.37 -14.89
N PHE A 555 -6.66 26.13 -13.62
CA PHE A 555 -7.62 25.11 -13.21
C PHE A 555 -9.07 25.59 -13.21
N ALA A 556 -9.34 26.83 -12.77
CA ALA A 556 -10.70 27.34 -12.62
C ALA A 556 -11.47 27.38 -13.98
N PRO A 557 -10.89 27.89 -15.09
CA PRO A 557 -11.57 27.88 -16.38
C PRO A 557 -11.92 26.48 -16.88
N LEU A 558 -11.08 25.47 -16.61
CA LEU A 558 -11.36 24.07 -16.98
C LEU A 558 -12.58 23.53 -16.24
N VAL A 559 -12.75 23.91 -14.98
CA VAL A 559 -13.91 23.49 -14.19
C VAL A 559 -15.20 24.13 -14.71
N GLU A 560 -15.18 25.41 -15.07
CA GLU A 560 -16.31 26.13 -15.66
C GLU A 560 -16.72 25.52 -17.01
N ASP A 561 -15.74 25.32 -17.90
CA ASP A 561 -15.97 24.70 -19.21
C ASP A 561 -16.57 23.29 -19.06
N ALA A 562 -16.05 22.49 -18.12
CA ALA A 562 -16.58 21.16 -17.84
C ALA A 562 -18.00 21.19 -17.22
N TYR A 563 -18.35 22.20 -16.42
CA TYR A 563 -19.71 22.36 -15.94
C TYR A 563 -20.71 22.63 -17.08
N GLU A 564 -20.32 23.39 -18.08
CA GLU A 564 -21.14 23.68 -19.24
C GLU A 564 -21.21 22.48 -20.20
N LYS A 565 -20.09 21.97 -20.64
CA LYS A 565 -19.97 21.03 -21.77
C LYS A 565 -20.11 19.55 -21.39
N MET A 566 -19.80 19.15 -20.16
CA MET A 566 -19.88 17.74 -19.76
C MET A 566 -21.34 17.29 -19.69
N PRO A 567 -21.75 16.29 -20.51
CA PRO A 567 -23.11 15.76 -20.48
C PRO A 567 -23.38 15.05 -19.13
N LYS A 568 -24.63 15.14 -18.69
CA LYS A 568 -25.08 14.31 -17.55
C LYS A 568 -25.20 12.86 -18.03
N LYS A 569 -24.76 11.92 -17.19
CA LYS A 569 -24.95 10.49 -17.42
C LYS A 569 -26.45 10.20 -17.50
N GLU A 570 -26.90 9.60 -18.60
CA GLU A 570 -28.23 9.10 -18.67
C GLU A 570 -28.46 8.03 -17.62
N LEU A 571 -29.53 8.18 -16.86
CA LEU A 571 -29.90 7.22 -15.83
C LEU A 571 -30.67 6.06 -16.52
N GLU A 572 -30.28 4.85 -16.15
CA GLU A 572 -30.98 3.65 -16.60
C GLU A 572 -32.42 3.68 -16.08
N ARG A 573 -33.38 3.71 -16.99
CA ARG A 573 -34.80 3.81 -16.65
C ARG A 573 -35.35 2.47 -16.22
N VAL A 574 -36.20 2.48 -15.19
CA VAL A 574 -36.85 1.26 -14.66
C VAL A 574 -38.08 0.89 -15.48
N GLY A 575 -38.61 1.81 -16.31
CA GLY A 575 -39.83 1.62 -17.08
C GLY A 575 -41.12 1.78 -16.26
N ARG A 576 -41.03 2.32 -15.04
CA ARG A 576 -42.16 2.62 -14.15
C ARG A 576 -42.14 4.08 -13.71
N THR A 577 -43.34 4.60 -13.39
CA THR A 577 -43.50 5.95 -12.87
C THR A 577 -43.43 5.98 -11.33
N CYS A 578 -42.99 7.11 -10.79
CA CYS A 578 -42.93 7.35 -9.36
C CYS A 578 -44.35 7.48 -8.78
N PRO A 579 -44.71 6.73 -7.74
CA PRO A 579 -46.02 6.81 -7.13
C PRO A 579 -46.30 8.13 -6.40
N GLU A 580 -45.26 8.88 -6.03
CA GLU A 580 -45.41 10.16 -5.30
C GLU A 580 -45.58 11.37 -6.23
N CYS A 581 -44.91 11.40 -7.38
CA CYS A 581 -44.93 12.59 -8.24
C CYS A 581 -45.15 12.33 -9.72
N GLY A 582 -45.37 11.08 -10.13
CA GLY A 582 -45.58 10.71 -11.55
C GLY A 582 -44.33 10.79 -12.44
N GLY A 583 -43.15 11.21 -11.90
CA GLY A 583 -41.90 11.21 -12.64
C GLY A 583 -41.37 9.79 -12.91
N GLU A 584 -40.47 9.61 -13.86
CA GLU A 584 -39.86 8.30 -14.14
C GLU A 584 -39.03 7.79 -12.97
N LEU A 585 -39.01 6.47 -12.75
CA LEU A 585 -38.12 5.79 -11.86
C LEU A 585 -36.83 5.35 -12.58
N VAL A 586 -35.69 5.56 -11.93
CA VAL A 586 -34.34 5.31 -12.46
C VAL A 586 -33.49 4.53 -11.48
N TYR A 587 -32.56 3.74 -12.00
CA TYR A 587 -31.57 3.10 -11.16
C TYR A 587 -30.51 4.12 -10.72
N SER A 588 -30.30 4.18 -9.41
CA SER A 588 -29.30 5.04 -8.77
C SER A 588 -28.32 4.22 -7.94
N ASN A 589 -27.06 4.67 -7.83
CA ASN A 589 -26.04 4.03 -7.02
C ASN A 589 -25.90 4.71 -5.66
N GLY A 590 -26.23 4.00 -4.59
CA GLY A 590 -26.08 4.47 -3.20
C GLY A 590 -24.86 3.88 -2.49
N ARG A 591 -24.69 4.29 -1.24
CA ARG A 591 -23.63 3.76 -0.34
C ARG A 591 -23.71 2.23 -0.17
N PHE A 592 -24.87 1.66 -0.35
CA PHE A 592 -25.17 0.25 -0.05
C PHE A 592 -25.52 -0.57 -1.32
N GLY A 593 -25.27 -0.04 -2.51
CA GLY A 593 -25.56 -0.72 -3.79
C GLY A 593 -26.52 0.05 -4.69
N LYS A 594 -26.93 -0.59 -5.77
CA LYS A 594 -27.90 -0.07 -6.75
C LYS A 594 -29.30 -0.06 -6.11
N PHE A 595 -30.03 1.05 -6.25
CA PHE A 595 -31.39 1.22 -5.76
C PHE A 595 -32.20 2.01 -6.79
N ILE A 596 -33.52 1.98 -6.67
CA ILE A 596 -34.41 2.73 -7.55
C ILE A 596 -34.79 4.05 -6.88
N SER A 597 -34.75 5.15 -7.62
CA SER A 597 -35.12 6.48 -7.16
C SER A 597 -35.91 7.24 -8.21
N CYS A 598 -36.61 8.26 -7.77
CA CYS A 598 -37.30 9.17 -8.70
C CYS A 598 -36.31 10.06 -9.46
N ILE A 599 -36.50 10.26 -10.77
CA ILE A 599 -35.68 11.15 -11.60
C ILE A 599 -35.72 12.62 -11.12
N ASN A 600 -36.82 13.01 -10.47
CA ASN A 600 -37.02 14.36 -9.94
C ASN A 600 -36.35 14.62 -8.60
N PHE A 601 -35.41 13.79 -8.19
CA PHE A 601 -34.60 14.08 -6.99
C PHE A 601 -33.76 15.36 -7.20
N PRO A 602 -33.67 16.28 -6.24
CA PRO A 602 -34.09 16.19 -4.83
C PRO A 602 -35.53 16.66 -4.52
N THR A 603 -36.28 17.11 -5.50
CA THR A 603 -37.64 17.62 -5.30
C THR A 603 -38.59 16.49 -4.85
N CYS A 604 -38.51 15.33 -5.50
CA CYS A 604 -39.12 14.08 -5.05
C CYS A 604 -38.04 13.17 -4.45
N ARG A 605 -38.27 12.68 -3.25
CA ARG A 605 -37.30 11.84 -2.53
C ARG A 605 -37.66 10.36 -2.49
N TYR A 606 -38.58 9.96 -3.35
CA TYR A 606 -39.00 8.56 -3.43
C TYR A 606 -37.85 7.63 -3.79
N THR A 607 -37.70 6.55 -3.01
CA THR A 607 -36.70 5.51 -3.23
C THR A 607 -37.25 4.14 -2.89
N GLU A 608 -36.88 3.12 -3.67
CA GLU A 608 -37.18 1.71 -3.40
C GLU A 608 -35.95 0.83 -3.63
N ASN A 609 -35.96 -0.37 -3.05
CA ASN A 609 -34.89 -1.34 -3.28
C ASN A 609 -35.02 -1.97 -4.67
N ASN A 610 -33.88 -2.35 -5.28
CA ASN A 610 -33.89 -3.13 -6.50
C ASN A 610 -34.29 -4.58 -6.15
N GLU A 611 -35.46 -5.03 -6.60
CA GLU A 611 -36.00 -6.36 -6.29
C GLU A 611 -35.17 -7.49 -6.93
N GLU A 612 -34.45 -7.23 -8.03
CA GLU A 612 -33.58 -8.22 -8.68
C GLU A 612 -32.36 -8.59 -7.85
N GLU A 613 -31.92 -7.71 -6.94
CA GLU A 613 -30.81 -7.96 -6.03
C GLU A 613 -31.25 -8.55 -4.68
N LEU A 614 -32.53 -8.82 -4.47
CA LEU A 614 -33.01 -9.40 -3.22
C LEU A 614 -32.87 -10.94 -3.23
N PRO A 615 -32.33 -11.55 -2.15
CA PRO A 615 -32.33 -13.00 -2.00
C PRO A 615 -33.77 -13.57 -2.06
N GLU A 616 -33.96 -14.78 -2.58
CA GLU A 616 -35.28 -15.41 -2.69
C GLU A 616 -36.04 -15.46 -1.36
N GLU A 617 -35.34 -15.67 -0.24
CA GLU A 617 -35.87 -15.63 1.12
C GLU A 617 -36.43 -14.25 1.52
N ALA A 618 -36.14 -13.22 0.75
CA ALA A 618 -36.50 -11.83 0.97
C ALA A 618 -37.75 -11.39 0.16
N LYS A 619 -38.25 -12.25 -0.70
CA LYS A 619 -39.45 -12.01 -1.52
C LYS A 619 -40.75 -12.35 -0.79
N GLU A 620 -40.69 -13.00 0.37
CA GLU A 620 -41.87 -13.31 1.20
C GLU A 620 -42.36 -12.06 1.96
N GLU A 621 -43.66 -11.89 2.03
CA GLU A 621 -44.27 -10.84 2.85
C GLU A 621 -44.17 -11.18 4.32
N LYS A 622 -43.56 -10.27 5.09
CA LYS A 622 -43.34 -10.45 6.52
C LYS A 622 -44.03 -9.35 7.31
N ILE A 623 -44.70 -9.76 8.38
CA ILE A 623 -45.42 -8.85 9.30
C ILE A 623 -44.58 -8.65 10.56
N CYS A 624 -44.55 -7.43 11.07
CA CYS A 624 -43.82 -7.08 12.28
C CYS A 624 -44.47 -7.75 13.52
N PRO A 625 -43.72 -8.57 14.28
CA PRO A 625 -44.28 -9.24 15.46
C PRO A 625 -44.67 -8.30 16.59
N ASN A 626 -44.21 -7.04 16.54
CA ASN A 626 -44.44 -6.07 17.61
C ASN A 626 -45.64 -5.13 17.37
N CYS A 627 -45.92 -4.75 16.12
CA CYS A 627 -46.98 -3.77 15.81
C CYS A 627 -47.90 -4.19 14.67
N GLY A 628 -47.73 -5.37 14.07
CA GLY A 628 -48.56 -5.86 12.97
C GLY A 628 -48.36 -5.17 11.62
N ALA A 629 -47.48 -4.16 11.51
CA ALA A 629 -47.19 -3.50 10.25
C ALA A 629 -46.31 -4.37 9.36
N LYS A 630 -46.35 -4.12 8.03
CA LYS A 630 -45.49 -4.81 7.05
C LYS A 630 -43.99 -4.57 7.36
N MET A 631 -43.17 -5.61 7.27
CA MET A 631 -41.72 -5.46 7.36
C MET A 631 -41.14 -5.22 5.96
N VAL A 632 -40.17 -4.31 5.88
CA VAL A 632 -39.45 -3.96 4.66
C VAL A 632 -37.97 -4.29 4.82
N ILE A 633 -37.32 -4.69 3.74
CA ILE A 633 -35.89 -4.95 3.74
C ILE A 633 -35.14 -3.64 3.64
N LYS A 634 -34.24 -3.40 4.60
CA LYS A 634 -33.27 -2.29 4.59
C LYS A 634 -31.85 -2.82 4.56
N ARG A 635 -30.93 -2.06 3.96
CA ARG A 635 -29.50 -2.34 3.98
C ARG A 635 -28.81 -1.50 5.04
N GLY A 636 -28.01 -2.12 5.89
CA GLY A 636 -27.20 -1.48 6.92
C GLY A 636 -25.72 -1.84 6.80
N ARG A 637 -24.92 -1.34 7.75
CA ARG A 637 -23.45 -1.58 7.80
C ARG A 637 -23.06 -3.07 7.80
N TYR A 638 -23.95 -3.94 8.27
CA TYR A 638 -23.71 -5.38 8.43
C TYR A 638 -24.49 -6.26 7.44
N GLY A 639 -25.04 -5.67 6.38
CA GLY A 639 -25.84 -6.36 5.35
C GLY A 639 -27.30 -5.98 5.37
N GLN A 640 -28.10 -6.77 4.65
CA GLN A 640 -29.56 -6.60 4.58
C GLN A 640 -30.25 -7.17 5.83
N PHE A 641 -31.34 -6.50 6.26
CA PHE A 641 -32.15 -6.91 7.41
C PHE A 641 -33.60 -6.46 7.22
N TRP A 642 -34.51 -7.15 7.87
CA TRP A 642 -35.89 -6.75 7.97
C TRP A 642 -36.06 -5.60 8.95
N ALA A 643 -36.77 -4.56 8.58
CA ALA A 643 -37.13 -3.43 9.45
C ALA A 643 -38.63 -3.20 9.36
N CYS A 644 -39.24 -2.81 10.47
CA CYS A 644 -40.66 -2.44 10.48
C CYS A 644 -40.89 -1.19 9.62
N SER A 645 -41.95 -1.18 8.80
CA SER A 645 -42.33 -0.02 7.98
C SER A 645 -42.79 1.17 8.83
N ASN A 646 -43.24 0.91 10.07
CA ASN A 646 -43.71 1.93 11.02
C ASN A 646 -42.54 2.53 11.85
N TYR A 647 -41.35 2.61 11.28
CA TYR A 647 -40.24 3.32 11.90
C TYR A 647 -40.41 4.84 11.70
N PRO A 648 -40.21 5.70 12.71
CA PRO A 648 -39.51 5.46 13.99
C PRO A 648 -40.37 4.99 15.18
N GLU A 649 -41.68 4.86 15.04
CA GLU A 649 -42.59 4.46 16.11
C GLU A 649 -42.34 3.01 16.55
N CYS A 650 -42.10 2.12 15.58
CA CYS A 650 -41.70 0.74 15.83
C CYS A 650 -40.27 0.49 15.35
N LYS A 651 -39.37 0.15 16.25
CA LYS A 651 -37.93 -0.05 15.97
C LYS A 651 -37.56 -1.53 15.77
N THR A 652 -38.51 -2.39 15.45
CA THR A 652 -38.28 -3.82 15.25
C THR A 652 -37.42 -4.07 14.02
N ILE A 653 -36.33 -4.80 14.21
CA ILE A 653 -35.43 -5.24 13.14
C ILE A 653 -35.13 -6.73 13.32
N GLU A 654 -35.03 -7.46 12.20
CA GLU A 654 -34.66 -8.88 12.17
C GLU A 654 -33.62 -9.18 11.10
N SER A 655 -32.70 -10.11 11.36
CA SER A 655 -31.67 -10.52 10.40
C SER A 655 -32.29 -11.37 9.28
N LEU A 656 -31.93 -11.12 8.00
CA LEU A 656 -32.28 -11.98 6.87
C LEU A 656 -31.70 -13.39 6.99
N LYS A 657 -30.49 -13.55 7.49
CA LYS A 657 -29.88 -14.86 7.69
C LYS A 657 -30.35 -15.45 9.03
N LYS A 658 -31.11 -16.54 8.98
CA LYS A 658 -31.34 -17.37 10.16
C LYS A 658 -29.98 -17.80 10.70
N LYS A 659 -29.62 -17.36 11.91
CA LYS A 659 -28.42 -17.86 12.59
C LYS A 659 -28.61 -19.37 12.72
N ALA A 660 -27.72 -20.16 12.15
CA ALA A 660 -27.69 -21.60 12.40
C ALA A 660 -27.71 -21.80 13.91
N LYS A 661 -28.64 -22.63 14.40
CA LYS A 661 -28.69 -22.96 15.82
C LYS A 661 -27.35 -23.57 16.21
N PRO A 662 -26.75 -23.16 17.32
CA PRO A 662 -25.50 -23.76 17.78
C PRO A 662 -25.69 -25.26 17.95
N GLU A 663 -24.78 -26.04 17.40
CA GLU A 663 -24.84 -27.52 17.52
C GLU A 663 -24.40 -27.95 18.93
N PRO A 664 -25.19 -28.68 19.68
CA PRO A 664 -24.79 -29.20 20.97
C PRO A 664 -23.63 -30.20 20.81
N THR A 665 -22.71 -30.20 21.77
CA THR A 665 -21.56 -31.13 21.77
C THR A 665 -21.72 -32.31 22.69
N GLY A 666 -22.79 -32.35 23.52
CA GLY A 666 -23.01 -33.37 24.55
C GLY A 666 -22.11 -33.20 25.77
N GLU A 667 -21.24 -32.21 25.81
CA GLU A 667 -20.37 -31.95 26.96
C GLU A 667 -20.90 -30.80 27.81
N MET A 668 -20.66 -30.84 29.10
CA MET A 668 -21.08 -29.81 30.05
C MET A 668 -19.96 -28.80 30.34
N CYS A 669 -20.33 -27.55 30.51
CA CYS A 669 -19.39 -26.47 30.84
C CYS A 669 -18.85 -26.67 32.28
N PRO A 670 -17.51 -26.71 32.46
CA PRO A 670 -16.93 -26.89 33.78
C PRO A 670 -17.12 -25.69 34.73
N GLU A 671 -17.45 -24.51 34.19
CA GLU A 671 -17.63 -23.30 34.99
C GLU A 671 -19.08 -23.10 35.47
N CYS A 672 -20.10 -23.52 34.71
CA CYS A 672 -21.49 -23.21 35.04
C CYS A 672 -22.48 -24.35 34.80
N GLY A 673 -22.03 -25.55 34.43
CA GLY A 673 -22.87 -26.74 34.27
C GLY A 673 -23.85 -26.72 33.08
N HIS A 674 -23.83 -25.70 32.21
CA HIS A 674 -24.65 -25.68 31.01
C HIS A 674 -23.92 -26.38 29.86
N GLU A 675 -24.68 -26.88 28.89
CA GLU A 675 -24.13 -27.58 27.72
C GLU A 675 -23.15 -26.72 26.89
N LEU A 676 -22.09 -27.34 26.41
CA LEU A 676 -21.17 -26.72 25.44
C LEU A 676 -21.73 -26.87 24.02
N VAL A 677 -21.64 -25.81 23.25
CA VAL A 677 -22.17 -25.74 21.88
C VAL A 677 -21.11 -25.28 20.89
N ARG A 678 -21.15 -25.84 19.69
CA ARG A 678 -20.28 -25.43 18.57
C ARG A 678 -20.82 -24.15 17.93
N ARG A 679 -20.00 -23.11 17.91
CA ARG A 679 -20.33 -21.78 17.35
C ARG A 679 -19.29 -21.35 16.32
N LYS A 680 -19.70 -20.48 15.39
CA LYS A 680 -18.77 -19.78 14.50
C LYS A 680 -18.45 -18.41 15.06
N SER A 681 -17.15 -18.07 15.10
CA SER A 681 -16.68 -16.74 15.47
C SER A 681 -17.06 -15.69 14.42
N ARG A 682 -16.93 -14.42 14.75
CA ARG A 682 -17.11 -13.29 13.84
C ARG A 682 -16.24 -13.38 12.57
N PHE A 683 -15.15 -14.14 12.63
CA PHE A 683 -14.19 -14.33 11.54
C PHE A 683 -14.34 -15.67 10.82
N GLY A 684 -15.45 -16.39 11.07
CA GLY A 684 -15.75 -17.67 10.41
C GLY A 684 -15.09 -18.91 11.05
N THR A 685 -14.25 -18.76 12.08
CA THR A 685 -13.60 -19.87 12.79
C THR A 685 -14.60 -20.55 13.71
N THR A 686 -14.66 -21.87 13.69
CA THR A 686 -15.52 -22.67 14.59
C THR A 686 -14.81 -22.83 15.95
N PHE A 687 -15.55 -22.67 17.03
CA PHE A 687 -15.10 -22.89 18.42
C PHE A 687 -16.21 -23.50 19.26
N ILE A 688 -15.83 -24.15 20.35
CA ILE A 688 -16.77 -24.73 21.32
C ILE A 688 -16.84 -23.78 22.52
N GLY A 689 -18.05 -23.29 22.82
CA GLY A 689 -18.26 -22.35 23.92
C GLY A 689 -19.55 -22.69 24.70
N CYS A 690 -19.68 -22.13 25.90
CA CYS A 690 -20.84 -22.38 26.75
C CYS A 690 -22.14 -21.85 26.14
N SER A 691 -23.23 -22.63 26.24
CA SER A 691 -24.57 -22.23 25.77
C SER A 691 -25.14 -21.06 26.58
N ASN A 692 -24.71 -20.87 27.83
CA ASN A 692 -25.14 -19.81 28.73
C ASN A 692 -24.46 -18.44 28.47
N TYR A 693 -23.77 -18.25 27.34
CA TYR A 693 -23.25 -16.94 26.96
C TYR A 693 -24.41 -15.95 26.71
N PRO A 694 -24.36 -14.70 27.21
CA PRO A 694 -23.17 -13.99 27.74
C PRO A 694 -22.95 -14.13 29.26
N LYS A 695 -23.74 -14.91 30.00
CA LYS A 695 -23.56 -15.09 31.46
C LYS A 695 -22.34 -15.94 31.81
N CYS A 696 -21.95 -16.86 30.95
CA CYS A 696 -20.73 -17.65 31.06
C CYS A 696 -19.88 -17.50 29.79
N HIS A 697 -18.60 -17.14 29.95
CA HIS A 697 -17.67 -16.89 28.84
C HIS A 697 -16.73 -18.07 28.55
N TYR A 698 -16.98 -19.26 29.09
CA TYR A 698 -16.11 -20.40 28.89
C TYR A 698 -16.00 -20.80 27.42
N ILE A 699 -14.75 -21.00 26.95
CA ILE A 699 -14.40 -21.50 25.62
C ILE A 699 -13.43 -22.67 25.81
N LYS A 700 -13.81 -23.86 25.28
CA LYS A 700 -12.94 -25.04 25.29
C LYS A 700 -11.78 -24.85 24.32
N LYS A 701 -10.52 -24.89 24.81
CA LYS A 701 -9.33 -24.91 24.00
C LYS A 701 -9.13 -26.32 23.44
N GLU A 702 -9.25 -26.49 22.11
CA GLU A 702 -8.84 -27.74 21.47
C GLU A 702 -7.31 -27.83 21.48
N PRO A 703 -6.71 -29.00 21.83
CA PRO A 703 -5.26 -29.18 21.67
C PRO A 703 -4.87 -29.02 20.21
N LYS A 704 -3.78 -28.31 19.94
CA LYS A 704 -3.20 -28.22 18.59
C LYS A 704 -2.86 -29.63 18.12
N LYS A 705 -3.43 -30.11 17.01
CA LYS A 705 -2.98 -31.33 16.33
C LYS A 705 -1.48 -31.19 16.03
N THR A 706 -0.70 -32.12 16.53
CA THR A 706 0.73 -32.28 16.20
C THR A 706 0.87 -32.68 14.74
N GLU A 707 1.95 -32.22 14.09
CA GLU A 707 2.24 -32.33 12.65
C GLU A 707 2.57 -33.79 12.17
N GLU A 708 2.11 -34.82 12.83
CA GLU A 708 2.38 -36.23 12.45
C GLU A 708 1.21 -36.94 11.75
N GLU A 709 0.11 -36.24 11.42
CA GLU A 709 -0.98 -36.81 10.63
C GLU A 709 -1.40 -35.85 9.50
N LYS A 710 -0.50 -35.68 8.51
CA LYS A 710 -0.89 -35.27 7.14
C LYS A 710 0.07 -35.85 6.13
#